data_3fbff016570139dbff162394d73cae2e
#
_entry.id   3fbff016570139dbff162394d73cae2e
#
_cell.length_a   1.000
_cell.length_b   1.000
_cell.length_c   1.000
_cell.angle_alpha   90.00
_cell.angle_beta   90.00
_cell.angle_gamma   90.00
#
_symmetry.space_group_name_H-M   'P 1'
#
loop_
_entity.id
_entity.type
_entity.pdbx_description
1 polymer ?
#
loop_
_entity_poly.entity_id
_entity_poly.type
_entity_poly.pdbx_seq_one_letter_code
_entity_poly.pdbx_strand_id
1 'polypeptide(L)'
;MIGKGNKSVVKVLVASSIAFSVIPSTFGLTTVFANETGNVLVNENFDAITDEKLPAGWKLVQGNAVTKDGKLLLTSPSSSAPARVIIPLGTDAGDYVFEADMTFLSAVDNTRWASLMYRIQNENYPYYQFAVRKGTTALNGLEFAIRNEKNQWVVPETNSFQENFEFNKSYKLKVIASKNRVQQFVNGKLVIDTDLASQYGNGDVGFQANGVNVQFDNVKVTTTSTDLPSGENSGAFIPAEPATTIVNPPTLIANHQAIDTSEQVSSVLLPVTKSSDGELLVNEKSLIDVLTSIKNKRIPILQVEQAGLEEDIIAVLNEAQTTDVHFISSNPAILKELRTKEPNARGGIIYSKNSLNKNDLEAFAQTIHKSKGKVAIIPQKILTQEIVHYLHSRTISVWGVGADSTNSAHDLLHLGVDGIISNTPGYVATALTEYPENTIIQRPIVAAHRGIPSLAPENTMAGYQLAYDLGADMIETDVKRTKDGHLVIMHDDTVDRTTNGTGRVRDLTLDEIRQLDAGSKFSPQFAGEKVPTFKEYLQAFKGKDIVLLVELKDTGIEEQVIQEIEAEDMVNQVVLQSFNLDSMVTINKLKPEIPIGYLYSQGVPGTDVEKVKNAQKLLNYGSSRNVTLNASYGSVYQEFITYMRQRGMMNMHWTFRGEDPFSEKLQQGVIGPITDYTQWLTKSPINLETPIKKVNLKVGKSSTIQAKAFVDYRVDKKENIKTELYMLEGSNKVRIKGNTIEALAPGTVEVFVKHTFTMLGKEWNVVAEPIEVNITE
;
A
#
# COMPACT_ATOMS: atom_id res chain seq x y z
N MET A 1 42.41 -1.41 76.19
CA MET A 1 43.86 -1.46 76.43
C MET A 1 44.49 -1.63 75.09
N ILE A 2 45.06 -0.59 74.53
CA ILE A 2 46.50 -0.43 74.30
C ILE A 2 46.95 -1.51 73.25
N GLY A 3 47.49 -1.22 72.08
CA GLY A 3 48.06 -0.02 71.51
C GLY A 3 48.99 -0.42 70.37
N LYS A 4 49.18 0.49 69.44
CA LYS A 4 50.42 0.79 68.66
C LYS A 4 51.05 -0.36 67.89
N GLY A 5 51.46 -0.29 66.66
CA GLY A 5 51.92 0.84 65.84
C GLY A 5 53.11 0.42 64.98
N ASN A 6 53.21 1.02 63.83
CA ASN A 6 54.42 1.37 63.07
C ASN A 6 55.05 0.45 62.01
N LYS A 7 54.96 0.94 60.78
CA LYS A 7 56.04 1.42 59.86
C LYS A 7 56.80 0.38 59.03
N SER A 8 56.57 0.50 57.72
CA SER A 8 57.46 0.66 56.56
C SER A 8 58.68 -0.27 56.41
N VAL A 9 58.84 -0.76 55.20
CA VAL A 9 59.94 -0.44 54.27
C VAL A 9 59.74 -1.16 52.92
N VAL A 10 60.02 -0.42 51.89
CA VAL A 10 60.05 -0.77 50.45
C VAL A 10 61.04 -1.84 50.14
N LYS A 11 60.68 -2.78 49.24
CA LYS A 11 61.66 -3.38 48.27
C LYS A 11 60.96 -3.68 46.94
N VAL A 12 61.49 -3.06 45.90
CA VAL A 12 61.23 -3.30 44.50
C VAL A 12 61.76 -4.69 44.12
N LEU A 13 60.94 -5.49 43.43
CA LEU A 13 61.41 -6.61 42.59
C LEU A 13 60.52 -6.66 41.35
N VAL A 14 61.16 -6.47 40.20
CA VAL A 14 60.59 -6.61 38.87
C VAL A 14 60.38 -8.08 38.60
N ALA A 15 59.18 -8.49 38.26
CA ALA A 15 58.88 -9.74 37.63
C ALA A 15 57.82 -9.48 36.54
N SER A 16 58.24 -9.70 35.30
CA SER A 16 57.41 -9.67 34.12
C SER A 16 56.33 -10.77 34.18
N SER A 17 55.08 -10.35 34.26
CA SER A 17 53.93 -11.20 34.04
C SER A 17 53.11 -10.64 32.90
N ILE A 18 52.95 -11.47 31.89
CA ILE A 18 52.06 -11.27 30.74
C ILE A 18 50.62 -11.15 31.26
N ALA A 19 50.08 -9.95 31.24
CA ALA A 19 48.69 -9.75 31.55
C ALA A 19 47.89 -9.92 30.25
N PHE A 20 47.10 -10.98 30.19
CA PHE A 20 45.96 -11.04 29.25
C PHE A 20 44.98 -9.93 29.62
N SER A 21 44.96 -8.87 28.84
CA SER A 21 43.91 -7.86 28.92
C SER A 21 42.67 -8.42 28.24
N VAL A 22 41.70 -8.84 29.07
CA VAL A 22 40.32 -8.98 28.63
C VAL A 22 39.82 -7.56 28.35
N ILE A 23 39.70 -7.23 27.07
CA ILE A 23 39.01 -6.03 26.60
C ILE A 23 37.52 -6.36 26.69
N PRO A 24 36.70 -5.63 27.46
CA PRO A 24 35.25 -5.74 27.31
C PRO A 24 34.91 -5.18 25.93
N SER A 25 34.49 -6.05 25.03
CA SER A 25 33.88 -5.63 23.77
C SER A 25 32.55 -4.96 24.06
N THR A 26 32.57 -3.65 24.26
CA THR A 26 31.39 -2.84 24.05
C THR A 26 31.16 -2.83 22.53
N PHE A 27 30.30 -3.73 22.05
CA PHE A 27 29.68 -3.57 20.74
C PHE A 27 28.81 -2.33 20.80
N GLY A 28 29.39 -1.18 20.50
CA GLY A 28 28.67 -0.01 20.09
C GLY A 28 28.01 -0.33 18.74
N LEU A 29 26.69 -0.13 18.65
CA LEU A 29 25.95 -0.07 17.41
C LEU A 29 26.64 0.93 16.45
N THR A 30 27.52 0.44 15.62
CA THR A 30 27.98 1.20 14.45
C THR A 30 26.93 0.96 13.37
N THR A 31 26.02 1.94 13.23
CA THR A 31 25.43 2.19 11.91
C THR A 31 26.57 2.13 10.90
N VAL A 32 26.49 1.20 9.94
CA VAL A 32 27.42 1.18 8.81
C VAL A 32 27.08 2.40 7.94
N PHE A 33 27.47 3.56 8.44
CA PHE A 33 27.82 4.66 7.56
C PHE A 33 29.10 4.19 6.88
N ALA A 34 29.14 4.17 5.54
CA ALA A 34 30.36 3.99 4.81
C ALA A 34 31.45 4.78 5.53
N ASN A 35 32.47 4.10 6.04
CA ASN A 35 33.60 4.75 6.69
C ASN A 35 34.12 5.78 5.69
N GLU A 36 34.01 7.07 6.00
CA GLU A 36 34.48 8.18 5.21
C GLU A 36 36.04 8.17 5.22
N THR A 37 36.63 7.20 4.56
CA THR A 37 38.09 7.13 4.35
C THR A 37 38.53 7.89 3.10
N GLY A 38 37.59 8.64 2.48
CA GLY A 38 37.87 9.41 1.27
C GLY A 38 38.46 10.80 1.56
N ASN A 39 39.12 11.38 0.53
CA ASN A 39 39.61 12.76 0.60
C ASN A 39 38.45 13.74 0.58
N VAL A 40 38.46 14.72 1.48
CA VAL A 40 37.50 15.83 1.49
C VAL A 40 37.86 16.78 0.34
N LEU A 41 36.94 16.93 -0.62
CA LEU A 41 37.08 17.85 -1.77
C LEU A 41 36.47 19.22 -1.48
N VAL A 42 35.34 19.24 -0.74
CA VAL A 42 34.65 20.46 -0.30
C VAL A 42 34.21 20.28 1.13
N ASN A 43 34.39 21.32 1.95
CA ASN A 43 33.83 21.39 3.29
C ASN A 43 33.58 22.89 3.60
N GLU A 44 32.33 23.33 3.41
CA GLU A 44 31.94 24.74 3.52
C GLU A 44 30.68 24.90 4.38
N ASN A 45 30.81 25.70 5.44
CA ASN A 45 29.71 26.05 6.35
C ASN A 45 29.33 27.54 6.29
N PHE A 46 29.95 28.29 5.38
CA PHE A 46 29.71 29.70 5.07
C PHE A 46 29.96 30.70 6.20
N ASP A 47 30.30 30.27 7.43
CA ASP A 47 30.50 31.15 8.58
C ASP A 47 31.62 32.21 8.38
N ALA A 48 32.63 31.84 7.57
CA ALA A 48 33.78 32.72 7.29
C ALA A 48 33.59 33.57 6.00
N ILE A 49 32.48 33.39 5.27
CA ILE A 49 32.23 34.08 4.04
C ILE A 49 31.50 35.39 4.29
N THR A 50 32.02 36.48 3.73
CA THR A 50 31.35 37.78 3.79
C THR A 50 30.02 37.73 3.06
N ASP A 51 28.95 38.29 3.66
CA ASP A 51 27.64 38.42 3.01
C ASP A 51 27.73 39.05 1.62
N GLU A 52 26.79 38.67 0.77
CA GLU A 52 26.70 39.09 -0.66
C GLU A 52 27.84 38.53 -1.54
N LYS A 53 28.65 37.59 -1.08
CA LYS A 53 29.71 36.92 -1.86
C LYS A 53 29.47 35.42 -1.93
N LEU A 54 30.13 34.75 -2.88
CA LEU A 54 30.24 33.32 -2.94
C LEU A 54 31.63 32.87 -2.39
N PRO A 55 31.76 31.61 -1.92
CA PRO A 55 33.07 31.05 -1.61
C PRO A 55 34.04 31.13 -2.79
N ALA A 56 35.33 31.25 -2.50
CA ALA A 56 36.35 31.36 -3.54
C ALA A 56 36.31 30.13 -4.48
N GLY A 57 36.30 30.38 -5.78
CA GLY A 57 36.26 29.33 -6.81
C GLY A 57 34.85 28.85 -7.19
N TRP A 58 33.81 29.18 -6.43
CA TRP A 58 32.44 28.84 -6.80
C TRP A 58 31.95 29.78 -7.90
N LYS A 59 31.11 29.26 -8.81
CA LYS A 59 30.65 30.01 -10.00
C LYS A 59 29.15 30.19 -9.98
N LEU A 60 28.70 31.46 -9.95
CA LEU A 60 27.32 31.82 -10.27
C LEU A 60 27.14 31.73 -11.80
N VAL A 61 26.38 30.80 -12.29
CA VAL A 61 26.16 30.58 -13.73
C VAL A 61 24.78 31.07 -14.19
N GLN A 62 23.85 31.23 -13.25
CA GLN A 62 22.50 31.71 -13.56
C GLN A 62 21.82 32.34 -12.34
N GLY A 63 21.03 33.41 -12.53
CA GLY A 63 20.18 33.98 -11.51
C GLY A 63 20.93 34.69 -10.38
N ASN A 64 20.46 34.53 -9.16
CA ASN A 64 21.04 35.17 -7.96
C ASN A 64 21.34 34.13 -6.90
N ALA A 65 22.59 34.12 -6.44
CA ALA A 65 23.04 33.32 -5.32
C ALA A 65 24.16 34.06 -4.57
N VAL A 66 24.04 34.15 -3.25
CA VAL A 66 24.97 34.86 -2.37
C VAL A 66 25.07 34.16 -1.03
N THR A 67 26.14 34.37 -0.28
CA THR A 67 26.17 34.03 1.14
C THR A 67 25.41 35.11 1.91
N LYS A 68 24.55 34.68 2.82
CA LYS A 68 23.78 35.55 3.69
C LYS A 68 23.53 34.86 5.01
N ASP A 69 23.82 35.56 6.10
CA ASP A 69 23.67 35.07 7.48
C ASP A 69 24.34 33.67 7.67
N GLY A 70 25.57 33.50 7.15
CA GLY A 70 26.33 32.26 7.25
C GLY A 70 25.75 31.09 6.45
N LYS A 71 24.99 31.34 5.37
CA LYS A 71 24.39 30.29 4.51
C LYS A 71 24.39 30.73 3.05
N LEU A 72 24.45 29.78 2.13
CA LEU A 72 24.26 30.02 0.70
C LEU A 72 22.78 30.22 0.40
N LEU A 73 22.36 31.40 0.01
CA LEU A 73 21.00 31.74 -0.43
C LEU A 73 20.89 31.76 -1.95
N LEU A 74 20.04 30.91 -2.52
CA LEU A 74 19.60 30.99 -3.91
C LEU A 74 18.22 31.61 -3.98
N THR A 75 18.06 32.64 -4.82
CA THR A 75 16.79 33.34 -5.03
C THR A 75 16.26 33.10 -6.43
N SER A 76 15.12 32.44 -6.53
CA SER A 76 14.42 32.16 -7.80
C SER A 76 12.93 32.53 -7.65
N PRO A 77 12.54 33.75 -8.04
CA PRO A 77 11.18 34.27 -7.79
C PRO A 77 10.13 33.67 -8.72
N SER A 78 10.53 32.97 -9.77
CA SER A 78 9.62 32.30 -10.72
C SER A 78 10.31 31.11 -11.41
N SER A 79 9.53 30.27 -12.06
CA SER A 79 10.06 29.15 -12.87
C SER A 79 10.84 29.59 -14.11
N SER A 80 10.65 30.82 -14.58
CA SER A 80 11.39 31.41 -15.70
C SER A 80 12.69 32.10 -15.27
N ALA A 81 12.95 32.24 -13.99
CA ALA A 81 14.13 32.87 -13.39
C ALA A 81 14.88 31.95 -12.44
N PRO A 82 15.41 30.78 -12.88
CA PRO A 82 16.15 29.87 -12.03
C PRO A 82 17.46 30.49 -11.55
N ALA A 83 17.95 30.02 -10.40
CA ALA A 83 19.27 30.35 -9.87
C ALA A 83 20.14 29.09 -9.82
N ARG A 84 21.43 29.21 -10.21
CA ARG A 84 22.34 28.08 -10.28
C ARG A 84 23.78 28.44 -9.94
N VAL A 85 24.38 27.63 -9.06
CA VAL A 85 25.79 27.74 -8.63
C VAL A 85 26.51 26.43 -8.90
N ILE A 86 27.73 26.50 -9.44
CA ILE A 86 28.61 25.35 -9.65
C ILE A 86 29.81 25.44 -8.69
N ILE A 87 30.17 24.29 -8.16
CA ILE A 87 31.32 24.07 -7.27
C ILE A 87 32.31 23.18 -8.04
N PRO A 88 33.41 23.73 -8.55
CA PRO A 88 34.43 22.94 -9.25
C PRO A 88 35.11 21.93 -8.30
N LEU A 89 35.10 20.65 -8.68
CA LEU A 89 35.79 19.56 -7.96
C LEU A 89 37.10 19.15 -8.63
N GLY A 90 37.31 19.51 -9.89
CA GLY A 90 38.35 18.99 -10.76
C GLY A 90 37.87 17.81 -11.61
N THR A 91 38.63 17.50 -12.67
CA THR A 91 38.21 16.56 -13.73
C THR A 91 38.14 15.10 -13.32
N ASP A 92 38.80 14.69 -12.24
CA ASP A 92 38.93 13.28 -11.84
C ASP A 92 37.93 12.86 -10.75
N ALA A 93 37.10 13.77 -10.25
CA ALA A 93 36.09 13.45 -9.25
C ALA A 93 34.90 12.68 -9.86
N GLY A 94 34.94 11.35 -9.78
CA GLY A 94 33.92 10.45 -10.33
C GLY A 94 33.00 9.84 -9.25
N ASP A 95 33.62 9.26 -8.25
CA ASP A 95 32.88 8.59 -7.16
C ASP A 95 33.02 9.39 -5.87
N TYR A 96 31.89 9.87 -5.34
CA TYR A 96 31.86 10.74 -4.17
C TYR A 96 30.54 10.71 -3.41
N VAL A 97 30.59 11.18 -2.18
CA VAL A 97 29.44 11.53 -1.36
C VAL A 97 29.29 13.06 -1.36
N PHE A 98 28.13 13.56 -1.72
CA PHE A 98 27.78 14.98 -1.69
C PHE A 98 26.64 15.21 -0.71
N GLU A 99 26.87 16.01 0.33
CA GLU A 99 25.90 16.33 1.38
C GLU A 99 25.71 17.84 1.50
N ALA A 100 24.51 18.25 1.85
CA ALA A 100 24.19 19.63 2.23
C ALA A 100 22.90 19.64 3.07
N ASP A 101 22.81 20.62 3.97
CA ASP A 101 21.56 20.97 4.65
C ASP A 101 20.79 21.96 3.78
N MET A 102 19.50 21.69 3.52
CA MET A 102 18.64 22.51 2.68
C MET A 102 17.45 23.05 3.45
N THR A 103 17.14 24.35 3.29
CA THR A 103 16.00 25.01 3.93
C THR A 103 15.22 25.83 2.91
N PHE A 104 13.96 25.49 2.66
CA PHE A 104 13.07 26.34 1.88
C PHE A 104 12.65 27.59 2.68
N LEU A 105 12.79 28.78 2.11
CA LEU A 105 12.31 30.04 2.70
C LEU A 105 10.95 30.44 2.12
N SER A 106 10.77 30.25 0.82
CA SER A 106 9.52 30.50 0.10
C SER A 106 9.45 29.67 -1.19
N ALA A 107 8.24 29.47 -1.70
CA ALA A 107 7.99 28.84 -3.00
C ALA A 107 6.78 29.49 -3.66
N VAL A 108 6.77 29.57 -4.98
CA VAL A 108 5.63 30.08 -5.77
C VAL A 108 4.43 29.13 -5.61
N ASP A 109 4.69 27.82 -5.65
CA ASP A 109 3.73 26.76 -5.41
C ASP A 109 4.44 25.45 -5.01
N ASN A 110 3.68 24.41 -4.69
CA ASN A 110 4.21 23.11 -4.25
C ASN A 110 4.96 22.34 -5.37
N THR A 111 4.84 22.72 -6.63
CA THR A 111 5.54 22.07 -7.74
C THR A 111 6.96 22.60 -7.95
N ARG A 112 7.30 23.73 -7.32
CA ARG A 112 8.63 24.35 -7.43
C ARG A 112 9.65 23.59 -6.59
N TRP A 113 10.94 23.66 -6.97
CA TRP A 113 11.96 22.75 -6.49
C TRP A 113 13.33 23.41 -6.30
N ALA A 114 14.13 22.79 -5.45
CA ALA A 114 15.58 23.00 -5.35
C ALA A 114 16.30 21.68 -5.57
N SER A 115 17.60 21.70 -5.90
CA SER A 115 18.35 20.47 -6.16
C SER A 115 19.81 20.52 -5.76
N LEU A 116 20.37 19.33 -5.43
CA LEU A 116 21.79 19.03 -5.53
C LEU A 116 22.06 18.59 -6.95
N MET A 117 22.96 19.31 -7.65
CA MET A 117 23.43 18.95 -8.99
C MET A 117 24.76 18.21 -8.85
N TYR A 118 24.99 17.20 -9.67
CA TYR A 118 26.23 16.41 -9.61
C TYR A 118 26.64 15.86 -10.97
N ARG A 119 27.94 15.54 -11.11
CA ARG A 119 28.58 15.16 -12.38
C ARG A 119 28.27 16.16 -13.49
N ILE A 120 28.45 17.44 -13.17
CA ILE A 120 28.22 18.56 -14.09
C ILE A 120 29.39 18.59 -15.08
N GLN A 121 29.07 18.53 -16.38
CA GLN A 121 30.10 18.45 -17.44
C GLN A 121 30.60 19.82 -17.89
N ASN A 122 29.75 20.83 -17.77
CA ASN A 122 30.11 22.23 -18.10
C ASN A 122 29.12 23.20 -17.42
N GLU A 123 29.34 24.50 -17.62
CA GLU A 123 28.52 25.54 -16.97
C GLU A 123 27.04 25.55 -17.31
N ASN A 124 26.61 24.89 -18.40
CA ASN A 124 25.22 24.86 -18.81
C ASN A 124 24.54 23.50 -18.57
N TYR A 125 24.99 22.50 -19.27
CA TYR A 125 24.54 21.10 -19.25
C TYR A 125 25.53 20.27 -20.08
N PRO A 126 25.61 18.91 -19.93
CA PRO A 126 24.68 18.08 -19.19
C PRO A 126 25.09 17.89 -17.70
N TYR A 127 24.15 17.34 -16.89
CA TYR A 127 24.36 17.00 -15.50
C TYR A 127 23.23 16.12 -14.97
N TYR A 128 23.46 15.48 -13.82
CA TYR A 128 22.41 14.85 -13.01
C TYR A 128 21.98 15.79 -11.87
N GLN A 129 20.78 15.58 -11.36
CA GLN A 129 20.34 16.28 -10.16
C GLN A 129 19.45 15.39 -9.27
N PHE A 130 19.57 15.61 -7.96
CA PHE A 130 18.59 15.26 -6.96
C PHE A 130 17.67 16.46 -6.75
N ALA A 131 16.53 16.47 -7.42
CA ALA A 131 15.56 17.54 -7.27
C ALA A 131 14.56 17.22 -6.16
N VAL A 132 14.30 18.23 -5.33
CA VAL A 132 13.37 18.18 -4.20
C VAL A 132 12.33 19.27 -4.40
N ARG A 133 11.07 18.87 -4.62
CA ARG A 133 9.94 19.82 -4.74
C ARG A 133 9.52 20.31 -3.36
N LYS A 134 8.90 21.51 -3.29
CA LYS A 134 8.29 21.99 -2.04
C LYS A 134 7.19 21.02 -1.58
N GLY A 135 6.40 20.51 -2.51
CA GLY A 135 5.43 19.43 -2.31
C GLY A 135 6.07 18.05 -2.39
N THR A 136 6.93 17.70 -1.45
CA THR A 136 7.65 16.42 -1.40
C THR A 136 6.74 15.21 -1.28
N THR A 137 5.50 15.35 -0.86
CA THR A 137 4.50 14.28 -0.75
C THR A 137 3.93 13.84 -2.10
N ALA A 138 4.11 14.61 -3.17
CA ALA A 138 3.70 14.21 -4.51
C ALA A 138 4.48 12.98 -5.00
N LEU A 139 3.91 12.18 -5.92
CA LEU A 139 4.58 11.00 -6.52
C LEU A 139 5.93 11.33 -7.18
N ASN A 140 6.10 12.57 -7.59
CA ASN A 140 7.35 13.12 -8.11
C ASN A 140 7.92 14.22 -7.21
N GLY A 141 7.68 14.16 -5.93
CA GLY A 141 8.19 15.12 -4.95
C GLY A 141 9.71 15.12 -4.83
N LEU A 142 10.31 13.97 -5.11
CA LEU A 142 11.75 13.73 -5.19
C LEU A 142 12.09 13.12 -6.55
N GLU A 143 13.14 13.60 -7.21
CA GLU A 143 13.46 13.19 -8.58
C GLU A 143 14.98 12.93 -8.75
N PHE A 144 15.33 11.79 -9.37
CA PHE A 144 16.57 11.65 -10.10
C PHE A 144 16.30 12.15 -11.52
N ALA A 145 16.91 13.25 -11.89
CA ALA A 145 16.70 13.89 -13.18
C ALA A 145 18.01 14.13 -13.91
N ILE A 146 17.94 14.08 -15.24
CA ILE A 146 19.04 14.29 -16.16
C ILE A 146 18.73 15.53 -16.97
N ARG A 147 19.64 16.51 -16.99
CA ARG A 147 19.67 17.57 -18.00
C ARG A 147 20.61 17.12 -19.09
N ASN A 148 20.09 16.75 -20.24
CA ASN A 148 20.90 16.17 -21.31
C ASN A 148 21.62 17.24 -22.17
N GLU A 149 22.46 16.83 -23.10
CA GLU A 149 23.22 17.66 -24.00
C GLU A 149 22.35 18.56 -24.90
N LYS A 150 21.11 18.15 -25.16
CA LYS A 150 20.11 18.90 -25.93
C LYS A 150 19.32 19.90 -25.08
N ASN A 151 19.74 20.13 -23.85
CA ASN A 151 19.03 21.00 -22.90
C ASN A 151 17.59 20.52 -22.59
N GLN A 152 17.36 19.21 -22.56
CA GLN A 152 16.06 18.60 -22.27
C GLN A 152 16.10 17.92 -20.91
N TRP A 153 14.97 17.92 -20.22
CA TRP A 153 14.79 17.16 -19.00
C TRP A 153 14.36 15.73 -19.30
N VAL A 154 15.05 14.78 -18.68
CA VAL A 154 14.64 13.38 -18.58
C VAL A 154 14.58 13.06 -17.09
N VAL A 155 13.46 12.52 -16.61
CA VAL A 155 13.24 12.18 -15.19
C VAL A 155 12.95 10.68 -15.11
N PRO A 156 14.00 9.83 -15.06
CA PRO A 156 13.83 8.39 -15.10
C PRO A 156 13.26 7.80 -13.79
N GLU A 157 13.62 8.41 -12.64
CA GLU A 157 13.18 7.93 -11.34
C GLU A 157 12.58 9.06 -10.51
N THR A 158 11.48 8.75 -9.85
CA THR A 158 10.81 9.67 -8.93
C THR A 158 10.36 8.94 -7.68
N ASN A 159 10.26 9.67 -6.59
CA ASN A 159 9.67 9.15 -5.35
C ASN A 159 8.92 10.26 -4.59
N SER A 160 8.16 9.88 -3.59
CA SER A 160 7.52 10.79 -2.65
C SER A 160 8.19 10.72 -1.28
N PHE A 161 8.13 11.81 -0.52
CA PHE A 161 8.51 11.80 0.88
C PHE A 161 7.25 11.73 1.76
N GLN A 162 7.41 11.30 2.99
CA GLN A 162 6.27 11.08 3.91
C GLN A 162 5.55 12.37 4.36
N GLU A 163 6.24 13.50 4.32
CA GLU A 163 5.74 14.82 4.69
C GLU A 163 6.21 15.89 3.70
N ASN A 164 5.46 16.98 3.57
CA ASN A 164 5.92 18.15 2.84
C ASN A 164 7.03 18.86 3.63
N PHE A 165 8.08 19.31 2.94
CA PHE A 165 9.10 20.12 3.58
C PHE A 165 8.50 21.43 4.07
N GLU A 166 8.72 21.73 5.37
CA GLU A 166 8.24 22.95 6.00
C GLU A 166 9.17 24.12 5.64
N PHE A 167 8.62 25.35 5.57
CA PHE A 167 9.45 26.53 5.45
C PHE A 167 10.25 26.75 6.73
N ASN A 168 11.49 27.26 6.57
CA ASN A 168 12.43 27.56 7.64
C ASN A 168 12.86 26.33 8.50
N LYS A 169 12.61 25.10 8.03
CA LYS A 169 13.10 23.87 8.63
C LYS A 169 14.18 23.25 7.74
N SER A 170 15.28 22.85 8.36
CA SER A 170 16.41 22.24 7.66
C SER A 170 16.21 20.76 7.43
N TYR A 171 16.59 20.27 6.24
CA TYR A 171 16.57 18.88 5.84
C TYR A 171 17.94 18.50 5.27
N LYS A 172 18.56 17.43 5.78
CA LYS A 172 19.83 16.96 5.28
C LYS A 172 19.64 16.15 4.00
N LEU A 173 20.21 16.62 2.91
CA LEU A 173 20.25 15.92 1.63
C LEU A 173 21.61 15.26 1.45
N LYS A 174 21.64 14.03 0.88
CA LYS A 174 22.87 13.34 0.53
C LYS A 174 22.71 12.60 -0.78
N VAL A 175 23.75 12.66 -1.61
CA VAL A 175 23.92 11.87 -2.84
C VAL A 175 25.19 11.04 -2.70
N ILE A 176 25.12 9.74 -2.90
CA ILE A 176 26.26 8.86 -3.09
C ILE A 176 26.29 8.48 -4.56
N ALA A 177 27.31 8.91 -5.29
CA ALA A 177 27.55 8.54 -6.67
C ALA A 177 28.76 7.59 -6.73
N SER A 178 28.57 6.40 -7.30
CA SER A 178 29.62 5.41 -7.50
C SER A 178 29.41 4.68 -8.82
N LYS A 179 30.36 4.80 -9.74
CA LYS A 179 30.24 4.27 -11.10
C LYS A 179 28.95 4.77 -11.77
N ASN A 180 28.08 3.89 -12.23
CA ASN A 180 26.76 4.22 -12.82
C ASN A 180 25.60 4.21 -11.81
N ARG A 181 25.86 3.92 -10.53
CA ARG A 181 24.84 3.89 -9.49
C ARG A 181 24.83 5.15 -8.66
N VAL A 182 23.62 5.61 -8.33
CA VAL A 182 23.38 6.77 -7.48
C VAL A 182 22.34 6.44 -6.43
N GLN A 183 22.67 6.77 -5.18
CA GLN A 183 21.73 6.74 -4.06
C GLN A 183 21.49 8.16 -3.55
N GLN A 184 20.21 8.51 -3.34
CA GLN A 184 19.78 9.83 -2.85
C GLN A 184 19.05 9.67 -1.52
N PHE A 185 19.36 10.52 -0.55
CA PHE A 185 18.85 10.41 0.82
C PHE A 185 18.28 11.73 1.31
N VAL A 186 17.26 11.66 2.15
CA VAL A 186 16.71 12.76 2.95
C VAL A 186 16.76 12.38 4.41
N ASN A 187 17.43 13.19 5.25
CA ASN A 187 17.60 12.92 6.69
C ASN A 187 18.10 11.50 6.99
N GLY A 188 19.04 10.99 6.18
CA GLY A 188 19.62 9.65 6.31
C GLY A 188 18.76 8.54 5.72
N LYS A 189 17.51 8.78 5.36
CA LYS A 189 16.62 7.80 4.72
C LYS A 189 16.89 7.72 3.22
N LEU A 190 17.18 6.53 2.68
CA LEU A 190 17.30 6.28 1.25
C LEU A 190 15.95 6.51 0.57
N VAL A 191 15.93 7.38 -0.45
CA VAL A 191 14.71 7.75 -1.16
C VAL A 191 14.73 7.37 -2.64
N ILE A 192 15.89 7.41 -3.29
CA ILE A 192 16.06 6.94 -4.68
C ILE A 192 17.36 6.14 -4.75
N ASP A 193 17.31 4.99 -5.41
CA ASP A 193 18.45 4.13 -5.72
C ASP A 193 18.35 3.69 -7.18
N THR A 194 19.30 4.12 -8.01
CA THR A 194 19.24 3.93 -9.45
C THR A 194 20.60 3.66 -10.05
N ASP A 195 20.66 2.84 -11.10
CA ASP A 195 21.85 2.54 -11.91
C ASP A 195 21.87 3.33 -13.25
N LEU A 196 20.97 4.27 -13.41
CA LEU A 196 20.76 5.05 -14.65
C LEU A 196 21.72 6.23 -14.80
N ALA A 197 22.75 6.35 -13.96
CA ALA A 197 23.74 7.42 -14.02
C ALA A 197 24.98 7.05 -14.87
N SER A 198 24.81 6.29 -15.96
CA SER A 198 25.90 5.74 -16.78
C SER A 198 26.43 6.71 -17.86
N GLN A 199 25.70 7.79 -18.16
CA GLN A 199 26.09 8.70 -19.26
C GLN A 199 27.30 9.60 -18.90
N TYR A 200 27.37 10.04 -17.63
CA TYR A 200 28.42 10.92 -17.13
C TYR A 200 29.06 10.32 -15.90
N GLY A 201 30.34 9.95 -15.98
CA GLY A 201 31.03 9.22 -14.93
C GLY A 201 31.69 10.12 -13.88
N ASN A 202 31.97 11.38 -14.18
CA ASN A 202 32.64 12.37 -13.31
C ASN A 202 32.07 13.77 -13.56
N GLY A 203 32.55 14.77 -12.86
CA GLY A 203 32.21 16.17 -13.05
C GLY A 203 31.97 16.92 -11.74
N ASP A 204 31.70 18.22 -11.88
CA ASP A 204 31.49 19.13 -10.78
C ASP A 204 30.16 18.88 -10.05
N VAL A 205 30.00 19.55 -8.89
CA VAL A 205 28.73 19.56 -8.15
C VAL A 205 28.15 20.98 -8.08
N GLY A 206 26.94 21.13 -7.57
CA GLY A 206 26.34 22.45 -7.44
C GLY A 206 24.92 22.43 -6.93
N PHE A 207 24.29 23.61 -6.98
CA PHE A 207 22.94 23.84 -6.51
C PHE A 207 22.09 24.54 -7.56
N GLN A 208 20.81 24.21 -7.60
CA GLN A 208 19.84 24.92 -8.41
C GLN A 208 18.55 25.16 -7.66
N ALA A 209 17.92 26.30 -7.93
CA ALA A 209 16.59 26.68 -7.45
C ALA A 209 15.70 27.08 -8.64
N ASN A 210 14.44 26.67 -8.60
CA ASN A 210 13.46 27.01 -9.64
C ASN A 210 12.09 27.35 -8.99
N GLY A 211 11.77 28.64 -8.96
CA GLY A 211 10.55 29.17 -8.35
C GLY A 211 10.52 29.04 -6.82
N VAL A 212 11.69 28.98 -6.18
CA VAL A 212 11.85 28.93 -4.71
C VAL A 212 12.98 29.83 -4.25
N ASN A 213 12.88 30.34 -3.03
CA ASN A 213 14.02 30.85 -2.30
C ASN A 213 14.47 29.78 -1.32
N VAL A 214 15.73 29.39 -1.37
CA VAL A 214 16.28 28.26 -0.64
C VAL A 214 17.67 28.57 -0.11
N GLN A 215 17.94 28.13 1.13
CA GLN A 215 19.27 28.17 1.75
C GLN A 215 19.90 26.78 1.72
N PHE A 216 21.24 26.77 1.52
CA PHE A 216 22.08 25.60 1.71
C PHE A 216 23.17 25.92 2.75
N ASP A 217 23.53 24.89 3.52
CA ASP A 217 24.51 24.96 4.60
C ASP A 217 25.25 23.63 4.73
N ASN A 218 26.36 23.60 5.48
CA ASN A 218 27.11 22.40 5.80
C ASN A 218 27.43 21.53 4.56
N VAL A 219 27.91 22.19 3.50
CA VAL A 219 28.19 21.55 2.20
C VAL A 219 29.46 20.72 2.32
N LYS A 220 29.37 19.42 2.09
CA LYS A 220 30.49 18.50 2.11
C LYS A 220 30.51 17.61 0.89
N VAL A 221 31.70 17.49 0.25
CA VAL A 221 31.95 16.54 -0.80
C VAL A 221 33.20 15.72 -0.42
N THR A 222 33.07 14.39 -0.41
CA THR A 222 34.14 13.49 -0.03
C THR A 222 34.24 12.38 -1.08
N THR A 223 35.44 12.05 -1.57
CA THR A 223 35.61 10.90 -2.46
C THR A 223 35.19 9.62 -1.75
N THR A 224 34.69 8.64 -2.49
CA THR A 224 34.32 7.35 -1.91
C THR A 224 34.89 6.21 -2.74
N SER A 225 35.33 5.14 -2.06
CA SER A 225 35.66 3.87 -2.68
C SER A 225 34.54 2.83 -2.45
N THR A 226 33.40 3.24 -1.92
CA THR A 226 32.28 2.35 -1.65
C THR A 226 31.73 1.84 -2.97
N ASP A 227 31.90 0.56 -3.22
CA ASP A 227 31.27 -0.12 -4.34
C ASP A 227 29.81 -0.34 -3.97
N LEU A 228 28.91 0.49 -4.51
CA LEU A 228 27.48 0.29 -4.32
C LEU A 228 27.10 -1.03 -5.03
N PRO A 229 26.48 -2.00 -4.33
CA PRO A 229 26.15 -3.28 -4.94
C PRO A 229 25.32 -3.07 -6.20
N SER A 230 25.53 -3.91 -7.24
CA SER A 230 24.88 -3.76 -8.55
C SER A 230 23.36 -3.67 -8.41
N GLY A 231 22.73 -2.75 -9.17
CA GLY A 231 21.30 -2.40 -9.08
C GLY A 231 20.34 -3.44 -9.63
N GLU A 232 20.76 -4.69 -9.84
CA GLU A 232 19.86 -5.78 -10.24
C GLU A 232 18.75 -6.06 -9.22
N ASN A 233 18.85 -5.47 -8.02
CA ASN A 233 17.87 -5.60 -6.96
C ASN A 233 17.36 -4.23 -6.49
N SER A 234 16.44 -3.63 -7.26
CA SER A 234 15.63 -2.49 -6.78
C SER A 234 14.78 -2.82 -5.54
N GLY A 235 14.86 -4.04 -5.01
CA GLY A 235 13.99 -4.54 -3.94
C GLY A 235 12.54 -4.76 -4.37
N ALA A 236 12.18 -4.43 -5.62
CA ALA A 236 10.84 -4.67 -6.16
C ALA A 236 10.79 -6.06 -6.80
N PHE A 237 9.96 -6.95 -6.26
CA PHE A 237 9.81 -8.32 -6.75
C PHE A 237 8.39 -8.84 -6.53
N ILE A 238 7.98 -9.80 -7.35
CA ILE A 238 6.75 -10.57 -7.16
C ILE A 238 7.19 -11.99 -6.79
N PRO A 239 6.96 -12.43 -5.53
CA PRO A 239 7.25 -13.79 -5.12
C PRO A 239 6.43 -14.80 -5.93
N ALA A 240 7.01 -15.98 -6.15
CA ALA A 240 6.29 -17.09 -6.77
C ALA A 240 5.13 -17.57 -5.87
N GLU A 241 4.05 -18.00 -6.51
CA GLU A 241 2.86 -18.58 -5.87
C GLU A 241 2.46 -19.85 -6.60
N PRO A 242 1.67 -20.74 -5.97
CA PRO A 242 1.11 -21.92 -6.63
C PRO A 242 0.28 -21.50 -7.85
N ALA A 243 0.35 -22.31 -8.92
CA ALA A 243 -0.53 -22.12 -10.05
C ALA A 243 -1.99 -22.36 -9.62
N THR A 244 -2.91 -21.52 -10.11
CA THR A 244 -4.34 -21.64 -9.81
C THR A 244 -5.17 -21.01 -10.92
N THR A 245 -6.41 -21.45 -11.04
CA THR A 245 -7.41 -20.91 -11.96
C THR A 245 -8.47 -20.07 -11.23
N ILE A 246 -8.28 -19.89 -9.90
CA ILE A 246 -9.10 -19.00 -9.09
C ILE A 246 -8.80 -17.55 -9.48
N VAL A 247 -9.86 -16.80 -9.70
CA VAL A 247 -9.80 -15.35 -9.90
C VAL A 247 -9.54 -14.68 -8.55
N ASN A 248 -8.46 -13.92 -8.42
CA ASN A 248 -8.01 -13.33 -7.16
C ASN A 248 -7.79 -14.39 -6.03
N PRO A 249 -6.81 -15.29 -6.18
CA PRO A 249 -6.50 -16.27 -5.15
C PRO A 249 -5.91 -15.63 -3.90
N PRO A 250 -6.07 -16.21 -2.71
CA PRO A 250 -5.38 -15.72 -1.51
C PRO A 250 -3.87 -15.91 -1.64
N THR A 251 -3.10 -15.01 -1.01
CA THR A 251 -1.65 -15.18 -0.89
C THR A 251 -1.31 -16.28 0.11
N LEU A 252 -0.30 -17.12 -0.22
CA LEU A 252 0.13 -18.20 0.65
C LEU A 252 1.27 -17.75 1.56
N ILE A 253 1.06 -17.88 2.87
CA ILE A 253 1.97 -17.44 3.91
C ILE A 253 2.40 -18.66 4.72
N ALA A 254 3.68 -19.01 4.68
CA ALA A 254 4.22 -20.08 5.50
C ALA A 254 4.55 -19.60 6.91
N ASN A 255 4.27 -20.39 7.94
CA ASN A 255 4.84 -20.17 9.26
C ASN A 255 6.37 -20.41 9.22
N HIS A 256 7.13 -19.72 10.09
CA HIS A 256 8.59 -19.77 10.14
C HIS A 256 9.19 -21.19 10.19
N GLN A 257 8.48 -22.18 10.73
CA GLN A 257 8.91 -23.57 10.73
C GLN A 257 8.98 -24.22 9.34
N ALA A 258 8.30 -23.63 8.35
CA ALA A 258 8.23 -24.11 6.99
C ALA A 258 9.10 -23.28 6.01
N ILE A 259 10.07 -22.50 6.51
CA ILE A 259 10.94 -21.63 5.68
C ILE A 259 11.76 -22.43 4.64
N ASP A 260 12.18 -23.64 5.01
CA ASP A 260 13.03 -24.49 4.18
C ASP A 260 12.24 -25.35 3.16
N THR A 261 10.92 -25.19 3.08
CA THR A 261 10.11 -25.93 2.10
C THR A 261 10.35 -25.41 0.70
N SER A 262 10.44 -26.32 -0.27
CA SER A 262 10.59 -26.03 -1.71
C SER A 262 9.30 -25.43 -2.34
N GLU A 263 8.28 -25.15 -1.54
CA GLU A 263 6.97 -24.73 -1.99
C GLU A 263 6.95 -23.28 -2.46
N GLN A 264 6.07 -23.00 -3.40
CA GLN A 264 5.82 -21.64 -3.93
C GLN A 264 5.01 -20.82 -2.92
N VAL A 265 5.70 -20.23 -1.96
CA VAL A 265 5.13 -19.42 -0.87
C VAL A 265 5.58 -17.98 -1.02
N SER A 266 4.63 -17.06 -1.10
CA SER A 266 4.94 -15.64 -1.30
C SER A 266 5.51 -14.95 -0.07
N SER A 267 5.09 -15.35 1.12
CA SER A 267 5.41 -14.68 2.39
C SER A 267 5.75 -15.67 3.50
N VAL A 268 6.55 -15.21 4.46
CA VAL A 268 6.95 -16.01 5.63
C VAL A 268 6.65 -15.25 6.92
N LEU A 269 5.93 -15.88 7.84
CA LEU A 269 5.66 -15.37 9.18
C LEU A 269 6.88 -15.64 10.09
N LEU A 270 7.44 -14.58 10.67
CA LEU A 270 8.64 -14.57 11.49
C LEU A 270 8.33 -14.02 12.89
N PRO A 271 8.04 -14.88 13.90
CA PRO A 271 7.92 -14.43 15.28
C PRO A 271 9.26 -13.93 15.82
N VAL A 272 9.32 -12.65 16.15
CA VAL A 272 10.55 -11.98 16.62
C VAL A 272 10.62 -12.07 18.14
N THR A 273 11.75 -12.55 18.66
CA THR A 273 12.10 -12.58 20.08
C THR A 273 13.45 -11.92 20.31
N LYS A 274 13.80 -11.61 21.55
CA LYS A 274 15.09 -11.07 21.94
C LYS A 274 15.79 -12.04 22.88
N SER A 275 17.03 -12.38 22.60
CA SER A 275 17.90 -13.22 23.45
C SER A 275 18.33 -12.47 24.72
N SER A 276 18.96 -13.17 25.67
CA SER A 276 19.47 -12.60 26.92
C SER A 276 20.62 -11.61 26.71
N ASP A 277 21.36 -11.76 25.63
CA ASP A 277 22.47 -10.89 25.20
C ASP A 277 22.06 -9.77 24.27
N GLY A 278 20.76 -9.65 23.97
CA GLY A 278 20.16 -8.53 23.26
C GLY A 278 19.96 -8.72 21.77
N GLU A 279 20.31 -9.87 21.20
CA GLU A 279 20.14 -10.17 19.78
C GLU A 279 18.66 -10.46 19.43
N LEU A 280 18.19 -9.98 18.26
CA LEU A 280 16.88 -10.34 17.73
C LEU A 280 16.93 -11.68 17.00
N LEU A 281 16.03 -12.56 17.39
CA LEU A 281 15.97 -13.94 16.91
C LEU A 281 14.61 -14.28 16.30
N VAL A 282 14.65 -15.22 15.35
CA VAL A 282 13.50 -15.96 14.82
C VAL A 282 13.82 -17.44 14.92
N ASN A 283 13.11 -18.18 15.79
CA ASN A 283 13.34 -19.62 16.00
C ASN A 283 14.85 -19.94 16.23
N GLU A 284 15.45 -19.25 17.20
CA GLU A 284 16.87 -19.38 17.59
C GLU A 284 17.91 -18.96 16.53
N LYS A 285 17.50 -18.53 15.33
CA LYS A 285 18.38 -17.98 14.30
C LYS A 285 18.38 -16.44 14.37
N SER A 286 19.51 -15.83 14.05
CA SER A 286 19.61 -14.36 13.96
C SER A 286 18.59 -13.80 12.96
N LEU A 287 17.85 -12.75 13.33
CA LEU A 287 16.85 -12.12 12.46
C LEU A 287 17.50 -11.59 11.17
N ILE A 288 18.71 -11.03 11.26
CA ILE A 288 19.41 -10.49 10.07
C ILE A 288 19.77 -11.62 9.09
N ASP A 289 20.20 -12.78 9.59
CA ASP A 289 20.54 -13.93 8.74
C ASP A 289 19.30 -14.47 8.03
N VAL A 290 18.18 -14.56 8.76
CA VAL A 290 16.91 -15.00 8.18
C VAL A 290 16.44 -14.02 7.09
N LEU A 291 16.44 -12.70 7.36
CA LEU A 291 16.06 -11.68 6.38
C LEU A 291 16.94 -11.72 5.13
N THR A 292 18.26 -11.89 5.32
CA THR A 292 19.21 -11.99 4.21
C THR A 292 18.94 -13.22 3.34
N SER A 293 18.62 -14.36 3.94
CA SER A 293 18.38 -15.63 3.22
C SER A 293 17.13 -15.61 2.34
N ILE A 294 16.09 -14.85 2.74
CA ILE A 294 14.82 -14.74 2.01
C ILE A 294 14.71 -13.50 1.14
N LYS A 295 15.72 -12.61 1.16
CA LYS A 295 15.74 -11.34 0.44
C LYS A 295 15.40 -11.54 -1.05
N ASN A 296 14.46 -10.74 -1.59
CA ASN A 296 13.95 -10.78 -2.97
C ASN A 296 13.36 -12.14 -3.40
N LYS A 297 13.08 -13.03 -2.47
CA LYS A 297 12.43 -14.33 -2.72
C LYS A 297 11.06 -14.40 -2.05
N ARG A 298 10.97 -13.90 -0.83
CA ARG A 298 9.75 -13.96 -0.01
C ARG A 298 9.57 -12.67 0.77
N ILE A 299 8.33 -12.31 1.07
CA ILE A 299 7.99 -11.13 1.86
C ILE A 299 8.05 -11.51 3.34
N PRO A 300 8.93 -10.90 4.16
CA PRO A 300 8.95 -11.12 5.60
C PRO A 300 7.73 -10.49 6.29
N ILE A 301 7.08 -11.26 7.17
CA ILE A 301 6.00 -10.81 8.04
C ILE A 301 6.52 -10.95 9.47
N LEU A 302 6.97 -9.85 10.08
CA LEU A 302 7.50 -9.85 11.44
C LEU A 302 6.34 -9.78 12.43
N GLN A 303 6.18 -10.85 13.23
CA GLN A 303 5.25 -10.88 14.34
C GLN A 303 5.97 -10.39 15.60
N VAL A 304 5.50 -9.29 16.17
CA VAL A 304 6.11 -8.60 17.30
C VAL A 304 5.09 -8.47 18.44
N GLU A 305 5.28 -9.25 19.52
CA GLU A 305 4.39 -9.25 20.67
C GLU A 305 5.03 -8.58 21.91
N GLN A 306 6.32 -8.33 21.87
CA GLN A 306 7.07 -7.69 22.95
C GLN A 306 7.31 -6.22 22.62
N ALA A 307 6.87 -5.32 23.48
CA ALA A 307 7.16 -3.90 23.38
C ALA A 307 8.64 -3.58 23.71
N GLY A 308 9.16 -2.50 23.12
CA GLY A 308 10.55 -2.05 23.33
C GLY A 308 11.55 -2.70 22.37
N LEU A 309 11.09 -3.47 21.37
CA LEU A 309 11.95 -4.03 20.31
C LEU A 309 11.95 -3.18 19.04
N GLU A 310 11.16 -2.13 18.99
CA GLU A 310 10.83 -1.41 17.75
C GLU A 310 12.08 -0.77 17.12
N GLU A 311 12.94 -0.13 17.93
CA GLU A 311 14.19 0.47 17.46
C GLU A 311 15.18 -0.58 16.94
N ASP A 312 15.35 -1.67 17.70
CA ASP A 312 16.26 -2.75 17.32
C ASP A 312 15.80 -3.43 16.01
N ILE A 313 14.48 -3.63 15.83
CA ILE A 313 13.91 -4.17 14.60
C ILE A 313 14.20 -3.25 13.41
N ILE A 314 13.99 -1.94 13.57
CA ILE A 314 14.27 -0.98 12.50
C ILE A 314 15.76 -0.94 12.16
N ALA A 315 16.64 -1.04 13.16
CA ALA A 315 18.09 -1.11 12.94
C ALA A 315 18.47 -2.36 12.10
N VAL A 316 17.95 -3.54 12.45
CA VAL A 316 18.18 -4.79 11.72
C VAL A 316 17.62 -4.73 10.29
N LEU A 317 16.42 -4.15 10.09
CA LEU A 317 15.85 -3.98 8.75
C LEU A 317 16.72 -3.09 7.86
N ASN A 318 17.26 -2.00 8.43
CA ASN A 318 18.18 -1.10 7.71
C ASN A 318 19.50 -1.82 7.36
N GLU A 319 20.05 -2.59 8.28
CA GLU A 319 21.29 -3.36 8.06
C GLU A 319 21.07 -4.44 6.99
N ALA A 320 19.99 -5.19 7.05
CA ALA A 320 19.60 -6.18 6.04
C ALA A 320 19.15 -5.54 4.72
N GLN A 321 19.00 -4.20 4.67
CA GLN A 321 18.42 -3.47 3.55
C GLN A 321 17.05 -4.05 3.11
N THR A 322 16.20 -4.36 4.08
CA THR A 322 14.87 -4.94 3.87
C THR A 322 13.82 -3.85 4.03
N THR A 323 13.23 -3.40 2.93
CA THR A 323 12.20 -2.34 2.90
C THR A 323 10.80 -2.88 2.67
N ASP A 324 10.68 -4.06 2.08
CA ASP A 324 9.41 -4.72 1.79
C ASP A 324 9.05 -5.69 2.91
N VAL A 325 8.41 -5.19 3.96
CA VAL A 325 8.13 -5.91 5.20
C VAL A 325 6.71 -5.65 5.70
N HIS A 326 6.10 -6.66 6.33
CA HIS A 326 4.89 -6.54 7.15
C HIS A 326 5.22 -6.60 8.64
N PHE A 327 4.53 -5.80 9.44
CA PHE A 327 4.47 -5.94 10.89
C PHE A 327 3.10 -6.43 11.30
N ILE A 328 3.05 -7.47 12.13
CA ILE A 328 1.81 -7.92 12.76
C ILE A 328 1.99 -8.04 14.27
N SER A 329 0.93 -7.74 15.00
CA SER A 329 0.91 -7.84 16.46
C SER A 329 -0.52 -8.04 16.97
N SER A 330 -0.67 -8.69 18.10
CA SER A 330 -1.93 -8.65 18.87
C SER A 330 -2.08 -7.36 19.69
N ASN A 331 -0.98 -6.61 19.84
CA ASN A 331 -0.95 -5.33 20.55
C ASN A 331 -0.97 -4.14 19.56
N PRO A 332 -2.08 -3.37 19.52
CA PRO A 332 -2.21 -2.24 18.60
C PRO A 332 -1.17 -1.13 18.79
N ALA A 333 -0.64 -0.96 20.01
CA ALA A 333 0.35 0.07 20.30
C ALA A 333 1.70 -0.26 19.68
N ILE A 334 2.14 -1.53 19.75
CA ILE A 334 3.37 -2.02 19.10
C ILE A 334 3.28 -1.81 17.59
N LEU A 335 2.17 -2.23 16.97
CA LEU A 335 1.99 -2.03 15.53
C LEU A 335 2.06 -0.57 15.14
N LYS A 336 1.36 0.30 15.89
CA LYS A 336 1.33 1.74 15.62
C LYS A 336 2.72 2.35 15.69
N GLU A 337 3.54 1.94 16.66
CA GLU A 337 4.91 2.44 16.83
C GLU A 337 5.81 1.97 15.69
N LEU A 338 5.84 0.68 15.37
CA LEU A 338 6.58 0.13 14.23
C LEU A 338 6.21 0.83 12.93
N ARG A 339 4.90 1.01 12.66
CA ARG A 339 4.40 1.70 11.48
C ARG A 339 4.72 3.20 11.46
N THR A 340 4.97 3.80 12.61
CA THR A 340 5.40 5.21 12.71
C THR A 340 6.89 5.34 12.39
N LYS A 341 7.71 4.40 12.86
CA LYS A 341 9.16 4.37 12.61
C LYS A 341 9.49 3.92 11.16
N GLU A 342 8.78 2.93 10.62
CA GLU A 342 8.90 2.48 9.23
C GLU A 342 7.55 2.64 8.47
N PRO A 343 7.26 3.85 7.97
CA PRO A 343 5.97 4.14 7.33
C PRO A 343 5.72 3.38 6.03
N ASN A 344 6.76 2.91 5.33
CA ASN A 344 6.62 2.14 4.08
C ASN A 344 6.25 0.68 4.32
N ALA A 345 6.50 0.14 5.50
CA ALA A 345 6.06 -1.19 5.87
C ALA A 345 4.51 -1.30 5.84
N ARG A 346 3.95 -2.48 5.87
CA ARG A 346 2.51 -2.73 6.03
C ARG A 346 2.23 -3.22 7.43
N GLY A 347 0.96 -3.20 7.83
CA GLY A 347 0.59 -3.56 9.18
C GLY A 347 -0.68 -4.40 9.27
N GLY A 348 -0.72 -5.32 10.22
CA GLY A 348 -1.89 -6.11 10.54
C GLY A 348 -2.07 -6.37 12.04
N ILE A 349 -3.30 -6.55 12.46
CA ILE A 349 -3.65 -6.89 13.85
C ILE A 349 -4.12 -8.34 13.93
N ILE A 350 -3.54 -9.07 14.88
CA ILE A 350 -3.93 -10.44 15.22
C ILE A 350 -5.13 -10.38 16.16
N TYR A 351 -6.23 -11.02 15.79
CA TYR A 351 -7.39 -11.16 16.65
C TYR A 351 -7.18 -12.33 17.64
N SER A 352 -7.20 -12.03 18.94
CA SER A 352 -6.81 -12.95 20.00
C SER A 352 -7.97 -13.59 20.78
N LYS A 353 -9.23 -13.14 20.57
CA LYS A 353 -10.38 -13.70 21.26
C LYS A 353 -10.93 -14.95 20.53
N ASN A 354 -11.74 -15.75 21.24
CA ASN A 354 -12.32 -17.00 20.72
C ASN A 354 -13.67 -16.83 20.00
N SER A 355 -14.23 -15.63 19.96
CA SER A 355 -15.47 -15.28 19.26
C SER A 355 -15.39 -13.84 18.75
N LEU A 356 -16.12 -13.54 17.68
CA LEU A 356 -16.13 -12.23 17.05
C LEU A 356 -17.59 -11.84 16.74
N ASN A 357 -18.25 -11.19 17.70
CA ASN A 357 -19.60 -10.67 17.51
C ASN A 357 -19.55 -9.32 16.77
N LYS A 358 -20.72 -8.77 16.40
CA LYS A 358 -20.80 -7.53 15.62
C LYS A 358 -20.06 -6.35 16.28
N ASN A 359 -20.26 -6.14 17.59
CA ASN A 359 -19.62 -5.02 18.29
C ASN A 359 -18.09 -5.19 18.38
N ASP A 360 -17.62 -6.41 18.64
CA ASP A 360 -16.19 -6.74 18.61
C ASP A 360 -15.61 -6.54 17.22
N LEU A 361 -16.34 -6.90 16.15
CA LEU A 361 -15.92 -6.73 14.77
C LEU A 361 -15.78 -5.26 14.38
N GLU A 362 -16.74 -4.42 14.77
CA GLU A 362 -16.69 -2.96 14.56
C GLU A 362 -15.49 -2.34 15.28
N ALA A 363 -15.29 -2.67 16.57
CA ALA A 363 -14.16 -2.21 17.36
C ALA A 363 -12.81 -2.70 16.80
N PHE A 364 -12.78 -3.92 16.28
CA PHE A 364 -11.59 -4.51 15.67
C PHE A 364 -11.20 -3.80 14.38
N ALA A 365 -12.15 -3.53 13.50
CA ALA A 365 -11.91 -2.75 12.27
C ALA A 365 -11.36 -1.35 12.57
N GLN A 366 -11.94 -0.63 13.54
CA GLN A 366 -11.42 0.67 13.99
C GLN A 366 -10.01 0.55 14.55
N THR A 367 -9.73 -0.49 15.34
CA THR A 367 -8.41 -0.73 15.92
C THR A 367 -7.35 -0.92 14.85
N ILE A 368 -7.65 -1.68 13.80
CA ILE A 368 -6.75 -1.88 12.66
C ILE A 368 -6.39 -0.53 12.03
N HIS A 369 -7.37 0.32 11.70
CA HIS A 369 -7.12 1.63 11.09
C HIS A 369 -6.33 2.56 12.01
N LYS A 370 -6.71 2.66 13.31
CA LYS A 370 -6.00 3.47 14.33
C LYS A 370 -4.53 3.09 14.50
N SER A 371 -4.22 1.81 14.27
CA SER A 371 -2.88 1.26 14.37
C SER A 371 -2.09 1.34 13.06
N LYS A 372 -2.60 2.06 12.07
CA LYS A 372 -2.04 2.15 10.71
C LYS A 372 -1.93 0.78 10.03
N GLY A 373 -2.85 -0.14 10.38
CA GLY A 373 -2.99 -1.46 9.76
C GLY A 373 -3.92 -1.47 8.56
N LYS A 374 -3.83 -2.52 7.75
CA LYS A 374 -4.70 -2.81 6.62
C LYS A 374 -5.10 -4.29 6.57
N VAL A 375 -4.60 -5.11 7.49
CA VAL A 375 -4.82 -6.56 7.50
C VAL A 375 -5.38 -7.00 8.85
N ALA A 376 -6.42 -7.82 8.79
CA ALA A 376 -6.98 -8.57 9.91
C ALA A 376 -6.45 -10.00 9.88
N ILE A 377 -5.78 -10.46 10.92
CA ILE A 377 -5.31 -11.84 11.04
C ILE A 377 -6.24 -12.57 12.00
N ILE A 378 -6.99 -13.56 11.50
CA ILE A 378 -8.10 -14.19 12.25
C ILE A 378 -8.00 -15.71 12.16
N PRO A 379 -8.11 -16.45 13.30
CA PRO A 379 -8.18 -17.90 13.29
C PRO A 379 -9.37 -18.43 12.49
N GLN A 380 -9.16 -19.48 11.68
CA GLN A 380 -10.19 -20.09 10.82
C GLN A 380 -11.48 -20.42 11.59
N LYS A 381 -11.36 -20.95 12.82
CA LYS A 381 -12.49 -21.41 13.64
C LYS A 381 -13.56 -20.35 13.97
N ILE A 382 -13.22 -19.06 13.83
CA ILE A 382 -14.14 -17.94 14.11
C ILE A 382 -14.46 -17.11 12.88
N LEU A 383 -13.83 -17.40 11.73
CA LEU A 383 -14.12 -16.74 10.46
C LEU A 383 -15.46 -17.21 9.89
N THR A 384 -16.21 -16.26 9.33
CA THR A 384 -17.38 -16.49 8.50
C THR A 384 -17.30 -15.60 7.27
N GLN A 385 -18.08 -15.90 6.22
CA GLN A 385 -18.15 -15.05 5.03
C GLN A 385 -18.63 -13.62 5.36
N GLU A 386 -19.55 -13.47 6.34
CA GLU A 386 -20.04 -12.16 6.77
C GLU A 386 -18.94 -11.33 7.44
N ILE A 387 -18.07 -11.96 8.25
CA ILE A 387 -16.91 -11.29 8.86
C ILE A 387 -15.94 -10.81 7.77
N VAL A 388 -15.63 -11.68 6.82
CA VAL A 388 -14.75 -11.36 5.69
C VAL A 388 -15.34 -10.21 4.88
N HIS A 389 -16.62 -10.31 4.49
CA HIS A 389 -17.31 -9.28 3.73
C HIS A 389 -17.39 -7.93 4.47
N TYR A 390 -17.68 -7.94 5.78
CA TYR A 390 -17.68 -6.75 6.61
C TYR A 390 -16.33 -6.01 6.59
N LEU A 391 -15.23 -6.75 6.70
CA LEU A 391 -13.89 -6.18 6.69
C LEU A 391 -13.49 -5.68 5.29
N HIS A 392 -13.79 -6.45 4.25
CA HIS A 392 -13.54 -6.06 2.86
C HIS A 392 -14.25 -4.76 2.47
N SER A 393 -15.51 -4.61 2.84
CA SER A 393 -16.26 -3.36 2.57
C SER A 393 -15.70 -2.14 3.31
N ARG A 394 -14.77 -2.36 4.27
CA ARG A 394 -14.00 -1.31 4.96
C ARG A 394 -12.54 -1.27 4.55
N THR A 395 -12.24 -1.85 3.37
CA THR A 395 -10.89 -1.89 2.79
C THR A 395 -9.83 -2.54 3.68
N ILE A 396 -10.23 -3.54 4.46
CA ILE A 396 -9.35 -4.35 5.31
C ILE A 396 -9.23 -5.74 4.67
N SER A 397 -8.00 -6.14 4.35
CA SER A 397 -7.66 -7.48 3.89
C SER A 397 -7.75 -8.48 5.04
N VAL A 398 -8.17 -9.71 4.76
CA VAL A 398 -8.37 -10.75 5.78
C VAL A 398 -7.41 -11.92 5.54
N TRP A 399 -6.55 -12.22 6.52
CA TRP A 399 -5.68 -13.38 6.51
C TRP A 399 -6.18 -14.43 7.51
N GLY A 400 -6.57 -15.59 7.01
CA GLY A 400 -7.01 -16.73 7.82
C GLY A 400 -5.82 -17.54 8.34
N VAL A 401 -5.88 -17.98 9.59
CA VAL A 401 -4.84 -18.83 10.20
C VAL A 401 -5.40 -20.24 10.39
N GLY A 402 -4.77 -21.24 9.74
CA GLY A 402 -5.20 -22.63 9.79
C GLY A 402 -4.71 -23.43 8.57
N ALA A 403 -5.59 -24.24 8.01
CA ALA A 403 -5.31 -25.12 6.86
C ALA A 403 -4.34 -26.28 7.17
N ASP A 404 -4.68 -27.11 8.17
CA ASP A 404 -3.88 -28.27 8.56
C ASP A 404 -4.14 -29.52 7.68
N SER A 405 -5.04 -29.42 6.71
CA SER A 405 -5.39 -30.42 5.69
C SER A 405 -5.89 -29.75 4.42
N THR A 406 -5.96 -30.48 3.29
CA THR A 406 -6.55 -29.97 2.05
C THR A 406 -7.99 -29.52 2.25
N ASN A 407 -8.80 -30.28 2.99
CA ASN A 407 -10.19 -29.90 3.29
C ASN A 407 -10.27 -28.59 4.10
N SER A 408 -9.46 -28.43 5.14
CA SER A 408 -9.45 -27.15 5.87
C SER A 408 -8.88 -25.99 5.06
N ALA A 409 -8.03 -26.26 4.07
CA ALA A 409 -7.61 -25.27 3.10
C ALA A 409 -8.79 -24.83 2.19
N HIS A 410 -9.59 -25.78 1.70
CA HIS A 410 -10.81 -25.46 0.95
C HIS A 410 -11.80 -24.64 1.78
N ASP A 411 -12.01 -24.98 3.05
CA ASP A 411 -12.88 -24.18 3.94
C ASP A 411 -12.42 -22.72 4.00
N LEU A 412 -11.11 -22.44 4.16
CA LEU A 412 -10.59 -21.07 4.15
C LEU A 412 -10.74 -20.39 2.80
N LEU A 413 -10.50 -21.10 1.70
CA LEU A 413 -10.68 -20.58 0.35
C LEU A 413 -12.13 -20.14 0.13
N HIS A 414 -13.11 -20.96 0.53
CA HIS A 414 -14.53 -20.64 0.38
C HIS A 414 -15.04 -19.54 1.31
N LEU A 415 -14.28 -19.17 2.35
CA LEU A 415 -14.55 -17.96 3.14
C LEU A 415 -14.17 -16.68 2.38
N GLY A 416 -13.38 -16.78 1.29
CA GLY A 416 -12.97 -15.63 0.48
C GLY A 416 -11.88 -14.77 1.13
N VAL A 417 -10.99 -15.38 1.93
CA VAL A 417 -9.86 -14.67 2.56
C VAL A 417 -8.80 -14.25 1.53
N ASP A 418 -8.04 -13.18 1.82
CA ASP A 418 -6.99 -12.66 0.95
C ASP A 418 -5.61 -13.29 1.18
N GLY A 419 -5.45 -13.97 2.32
CA GLY A 419 -4.22 -14.67 2.66
C GLY A 419 -4.49 -15.85 3.58
N ILE A 420 -3.65 -16.88 3.48
CA ILE A 420 -3.71 -18.06 4.35
C ILE A 420 -2.37 -18.28 5.00
N ILE A 421 -2.34 -18.18 6.34
CA ILE A 421 -1.18 -18.49 7.17
C ILE A 421 -1.29 -19.95 7.59
N SER A 422 -0.34 -20.81 7.15
CA SER A 422 -0.36 -22.24 7.41
C SER A 422 1.00 -22.76 7.92
N ASN A 423 0.94 -23.76 8.82
CA ASN A 423 2.10 -24.56 9.23
C ASN A 423 2.47 -25.61 8.18
N THR A 424 1.52 -25.95 7.31
CA THR A 424 1.63 -26.97 6.27
C THR A 424 1.16 -26.41 4.93
N PRO A 425 1.91 -25.44 4.35
CA PRO A 425 1.48 -24.70 3.15
C PRO A 425 1.23 -25.59 1.93
N GLY A 426 1.78 -26.80 1.90
CA GLY A 426 1.53 -27.78 0.84
C GLY A 426 0.08 -28.15 0.65
N TYR A 427 -0.70 -28.26 1.72
CA TYR A 427 -2.15 -28.52 1.62
C TYR A 427 -2.88 -27.36 0.90
N VAL A 428 -2.49 -26.12 1.20
CA VAL A 428 -3.08 -24.95 0.55
C VAL A 428 -2.64 -24.90 -0.91
N ALA A 429 -1.37 -25.17 -1.20
CA ALA A 429 -0.85 -25.21 -2.56
C ALA A 429 -1.57 -26.27 -3.40
N THR A 430 -1.81 -27.46 -2.85
CA THR A 430 -2.60 -28.52 -3.51
C THR A 430 -4.02 -28.04 -3.78
N ALA A 431 -4.73 -27.55 -2.75
CA ALA A 431 -6.11 -27.09 -2.89
C ALA A 431 -6.26 -25.99 -3.98
N LEU A 432 -5.31 -25.06 -4.08
CA LEU A 432 -5.34 -23.99 -5.08
C LEU A 432 -5.32 -24.50 -6.53
N THR A 433 -4.77 -25.69 -6.80
CA THR A 433 -4.69 -26.26 -8.14
C THR A 433 -5.96 -27.01 -8.57
N GLU A 434 -6.93 -27.23 -7.69
CA GLU A 434 -8.05 -28.12 -7.90
C GLU A 434 -9.31 -27.45 -8.45
N TYR A 435 -9.30 -26.12 -8.60
CA TYR A 435 -10.47 -25.36 -9.06
C TYR A 435 -10.62 -25.33 -10.58
N PRO A 436 -11.86 -25.33 -11.12
CA PRO A 436 -12.10 -25.10 -12.54
C PRO A 436 -11.68 -23.68 -12.97
N GLU A 437 -11.45 -23.49 -14.26
CA GLU A 437 -11.05 -22.19 -14.82
C GLU A 437 -12.05 -21.07 -14.49
N ASN A 438 -11.54 -19.85 -14.28
CA ASN A 438 -12.34 -18.67 -13.95
C ASN A 438 -13.26 -18.87 -12.73
N THR A 439 -12.79 -19.58 -11.70
CA THR A 439 -13.56 -19.76 -10.47
C THR A 439 -13.52 -18.49 -9.63
N ILE A 440 -14.70 -17.98 -9.26
CA ILE A 440 -14.90 -16.91 -8.29
C ILE A 440 -15.21 -17.55 -6.93
N ILE A 441 -14.30 -17.40 -5.98
CA ILE A 441 -14.52 -17.78 -4.57
C ILE A 441 -14.66 -16.57 -3.64
N GLN A 442 -14.14 -15.42 -4.08
CA GLN A 442 -14.25 -14.17 -3.34
C GLN A 442 -15.25 -13.24 -4.03
N ARG A 443 -16.31 -12.89 -3.32
CA ARG A 443 -17.32 -11.97 -3.80
C ARG A 443 -16.69 -10.58 -4.00
N PRO A 444 -16.83 -9.96 -5.19
CA PRO A 444 -16.42 -8.57 -5.39
C PRO A 444 -17.20 -7.60 -4.48
N ILE A 445 -16.52 -6.57 -3.98
CA ILE A 445 -17.16 -5.46 -3.25
C ILE A 445 -17.63 -4.43 -4.25
N VAL A 446 -18.90 -4.43 -4.55
CA VAL A 446 -19.49 -3.59 -5.60
C VAL A 446 -19.82 -2.21 -5.06
N ALA A 447 -19.10 -1.19 -5.53
CA ALA A 447 -19.39 0.21 -5.23
C ALA A 447 -20.19 0.86 -6.37
N ALA A 448 -21.38 1.33 -6.06
CA ALA A 448 -22.29 2.02 -6.98
C ALA A 448 -21.84 3.48 -7.15
N HIS A 449 -21.21 3.81 -8.30
CA HIS A 449 -20.65 5.12 -8.61
C HIS A 449 -21.74 6.18 -8.72
N ARG A 450 -21.73 7.19 -7.86
CA ARG A 450 -22.75 8.26 -7.76
C ARG A 450 -24.19 7.72 -7.61
N GLY A 451 -24.35 6.58 -6.95
CA GLY A 451 -25.57 5.79 -7.00
C GLY A 451 -25.57 4.82 -8.19
N ILE A 452 -26.47 4.95 -9.15
CA ILE A 452 -26.52 4.07 -10.33
C ILE A 452 -26.89 4.86 -11.59
N PRO A 453 -25.98 5.66 -12.16
CA PRO A 453 -26.28 6.59 -13.26
C PRO A 453 -26.70 5.91 -14.57
N SER A 454 -26.58 4.59 -14.66
CA SER A 454 -27.15 3.82 -15.79
C SER A 454 -28.67 3.65 -15.71
N LEU A 455 -29.30 3.83 -14.54
CA LEU A 455 -30.73 3.56 -14.30
C LEU A 455 -31.47 4.73 -13.64
N ALA A 456 -30.78 5.62 -12.91
CA ALA A 456 -31.35 6.74 -12.17
C ALA A 456 -30.42 7.95 -12.21
N PRO A 457 -30.88 9.18 -11.94
CA PRO A 457 -30.01 10.36 -11.98
C PRO A 457 -28.88 10.26 -10.93
N GLU A 458 -27.65 10.58 -11.36
CA GLU A 458 -26.46 10.54 -10.51
C GLU A 458 -26.59 11.49 -9.31
N ASN A 459 -26.00 11.09 -8.20
CA ASN A 459 -25.92 11.92 -6.98
C ASN A 459 -27.29 12.40 -6.47
N THR A 460 -28.34 11.55 -6.58
CA THR A 460 -29.70 11.80 -6.07
C THR A 460 -30.13 10.70 -5.11
N MET A 461 -31.12 11.02 -4.26
CA MET A 461 -31.64 10.02 -3.32
C MET A 461 -32.32 8.85 -4.04
N ALA A 462 -33.00 9.09 -5.18
CA ALA A 462 -33.53 8.02 -6.02
C ALA A 462 -32.49 7.07 -6.55
N GLY A 463 -31.33 7.59 -7.03
CA GLY A 463 -30.21 6.79 -7.50
C GLY A 463 -29.58 5.96 -6.39
N TYR A 464 -29.40 6.53 -5.21
CA TYR A 464 -28.83 5.86 -4.05
C TYR A 464 -29.73 4.75 -3.50
N GLN A 465 -31.03 5.02 -3.37
CA GLN A 465 -31.98 3.99 -2.92
C GLN A 465 -32.03 2.82 -3.90
N LEU A 466 -32.03 3.10 -5.21
CA LEU A 466 -32.02 2.05 -6.23
C LEU A 466 -30.73 1.21 -6.17
N ALA A 467 -29.57 1.85 -5.98
CA ALA A 467 -28.29 1.14 -5.81
C ALA A 467 -28.31 0.21 -4.58
N TYR A 468 -28.86 0.71 -3.45
CA TYR A 468 -29.06 -0.10 -2.25
C TYR A 468 -29.98 -1.31 -2.51
N ASP A 469 -31.14 -1.07 -3.14
CA ASP A 469 -32.13 -2.12 -3.41
C ASP A 469 -31.62 -3.18 -4.39
N LEU A 470 -30.68 -2.80 -5.28
CA LEU A 470 -30.00 -3.72 -6.19
C LEU A 470 -28.86 -4.50 -5.54
N GLY A 471 -28.54 -4.27 -4.27
CA GLY A 471 -27.56 -5.06 -3.53
C GLY A 471 -26.11 -4.56 -3.63
N ALA A 472 -25.91 -3.26 -3.92
CA ALA A 472 -24.57 -2.67 -3.81
C ALA A 472 -24.01 -2.83 -2.38
N ASP A 473 -22.71 -3.08 -2.26
CA ASP A 473 -22.00 -3.15 -0.98
C ASP A 473 -21.60 -1.77 -0.50
N MET A 474 -21.33 -0.88 -1.45
CA MET A 474 -20.98 0.51 -1.19
C MET A 474 -21.77 1.43 -2.15
N ILE A 475 -22.07 2.64 -1.68
CA ILE A 475 -22.61 3.70 -2.53
C ILE A 475 -21.60 4.83 -2.54
N GLU A 476 -21.09 5.14 -3.71
CA GLU A 476 -20.15 6.24 -3.89
C GLU A 476 -20.91 7.56 -4.13
N THR A 477 -20.34 8.66 -3.62
CA THR A 477 -20.93 10.02 -3.71
C THR A 477 -19.85 11.09 -3.67
N ASP A 478 -20.19 12.28 -4.19
CA ASP A 478 -19.32 13.45 -4.31
C ASP A 478 -19.78 14.60 -3.42
N VAL A 479 -18.93 15.08 -2.50
CA VAL A 479 -19.28 16.14 -1.56
C VAL A 479 -18.58 17.46 -1.92
N LYS A 480 -19.37 18.55 -1.98
CA LYS A 480 -18.92 19.93 -2.20
C LYS A 480 -19.56 20.88 -1.18
N ARG A 481 -18.96 22.07 -1.05
CA ARG A 481 -19.42 23.11 -0.13
C ARG A 481 -20.10 24.27 -0.87
N THR A 482 -21.28 24.67 -0.41
CA THR A 482 -22.04 25.83 -0.89
C THR A 482 -21.42 27.16 -0.44
N LYS A 483 -21.91 28.27 -0.99
CA LYS A 483 -21.52 29.64 -0.65
C LYS A 483 -21.70 29.95 0.85
N ASP A 484 -22.78 29.46 1.44
CA ASP A 484 -23.14 29.65 2.85
C ASP A 484 -22.66 28.52 3.77
N GLY A 485 -21.73 27.65 3.26
CA GLY A 485 -20.97 26.70 4.07
C GLY A 485 -21.62 25.34 4.29
N HIS A 486 -22.74 25.00 3.65
CA HIS A 486 -23.35 23.68 3.75
C HIS A 486 -22.68 22.66 2.83
N LEU A 487 -22.67 21.38 3.24
CA LEU A 487 -22.22 20.29 2.40
C LEU A 487 -23.39 19.73 1.58
N VAL A 488 -23.20 19.71 0.25
CA VAL A 488 -24.15 19.19 -0.73
C VAL A 488 -23.50 18.14 -1.60
N ILE A 489 -24.31 17.32 -2.24
CA ILE A 489 -23.84 16.24 -3.10
C ILE A 489 -23.88 16.67 -4.56
N MET A 490 -22.68 16.81 -5.16
CA MET A 490 -22.51 17.22 -6.55
C MET A 490 -21.11 16.87 -7.04
N HIS A 491 -21.01 16.27 -8.23
CA HIS A 491 -19.70 15.95 -8.81
C HIS A 491 -19.00 17.18 -9.40
N ASP A 492 -19.68 17.88 -10.31
CA ASP A 492 -19.09 18.98 -11.06
C ASP A 492 -18.97 20.24 -10.19
N ASP A 493 -18.11 21.16 -10.59
CA ASP A 493 -18.01 22.48 -9.96
C ASP A 493 -19.25 23.35 -10.21
N THR A 494 -20.04 23.00 -11.22
CA THR A 494 -21.29 23.70 -11.60
C THR A 494 -22.48 22.77 -11.54
N VAL A 495 -23.67 23.35 -11.33
CA VAL A 495 -24.94 22.61 -11.30
C VAL A 495 -25.50 22.32 -12.70
N ASP A 496 -24.87 22.82 -13.74
CA ASP A 496 -25.42 22.93 -15.11
C ASP A 496 -25.70 21.58 -15.78
N ARG A 497 -24.83 20.57 -15.59
CA ARG A 497 -24.94 19.30 -16.30
C ARG A 497 -26.09 18.44 -15.78
N THR A 498 -26.30 18.40 -14.49
CA THR A 498 -27.23 17.47 -13.83
C THR A 498 -28.51 18.09 -13.32
N THR A 499 -28.60 19.43 -13.30
CA THR A 499 -29.81 20.14 -12.83
C THR A 499 -30.39 21.11 -13.89
N ASN A 500 -31.56 21.64 -13.64
CA ASN A 500 -32.16 22.68 -14.46
C ASN A 500 -31.64 24.10 -14.19
N GLY A 501 -30.66 24.24 -13.28
CA GLY A 501 -30.00 25.52 -12.95
C GLY A 501 -28.69 25.75 -13.67
N THR A 502 -28.04 26.87 -13.33
CA THR A 502 -26.71 27.25 -13.82
C THR A 502 -25.89 27.90 -12.71
N GLY A 503 -24.57 27.81 -12.79
CA GLY A 503 -23.64 28.45 -11.87
C GLY A 503 -22.82 27.46 -11.04
N ARG A 504 -21.83 28.01 -10.32
CA ARG A 504 -20.93 27.20 -9.50
C ARG A 504 -21.56 26.89 -8.14
N VAL A 505 -21.40 25.67 -7.68
CA VAL A 505 -21.89 25.22 -6.35
C VAL A 505 -21.42 26.18 -5.25
N ARG A 506 -20.15 26.56 -5.25
CA ARG A 506 -19.56 27.47 -4.25
C ARG A 506 -20.08 28.92 -4.30
N ASP A 507 -20.77 29.31 -5.34
CA ASP A 507 -21.33 30.67 -5.54
C ASP A 507 -22.84 30.70 -5.23
N LEU A 508 -23.48 29.55 -5.01
CA LEU A 508 -24.89 29.36 -4.68
C LEU A 508 -25.07 29.00 -3.19
N THR A 509 -26.13 29.52 -2.58
CA THR A 509 -26.54 29.13 -1.23
C THR A 509 -27.27 27.78 -1.27
N LEU A 510 -27.39 27.12 -0.09
CA LEU A 510 -28.19 25.90 0.02
C LEU A 510 -29.60 26.07 -0.48
N ASP A 511 -30.27 27.16 -0.10
CA ASP A 511 -31.62 27.44 -0.53
C ASP A 511 -31.77 27.56 -2.05
N GLU A 512 -30.82 28.20 -2.73
CA GLU A 512 -30.78 28.28 -4.20
C GLU A 512 -30.60 26.90 -4.82
N ILE A 513 -29.67 26.09 -4.31
CA ILE A 513 -29.42 24.72 -4.80
C ILE A 513 -30.67 23.82 -4.58
N ARG A 514 -31.35 23.96 -3.46
CA ARG A 514 -32.54 23.15 -3.14
C ARG A 514 -33.76 23.50 -4.01
N GLN A 515 -33.76 24.61 -4.72
CA GLN A 515 -34.82 24.92 -5.73
C GLN A 515 -34.61 24.13 -7.03
N LEU A 516 -33.43 23.64 -7.31
CA LEU A 516 -33.09 22.97 -8.55
C LEU A 516 -33.71 21.58 -8.64
N ASP A 517 -34.02 21.18 -9.88
CA ASP A 517 -34.44 19.83 -10.26
C ASP A 517 -33.24 19.06 -10.78
N ALA A 518 -32.80 18.03 -10.07
CA ALA A 518 -31.68 17.19 -10.40
C ALA A 518 -32.07 15.87 -11.10
N GLY A 519 -33.36 15.66 -11.39
CA GLY A 519 -33.86 14.41 -11.97
C GLY A 519 -34.36 14.52 -13.39
N SER A 520 -35.03 15.63 -13.75
CA SER A 520 -35.70 15.78 -15.04
C SER A 520 -34.77 15.73 -16.25
N LYS A 521 -33.52 16.13 -16.11
CA LYS A 521 -32.49 15.99 -17.17
C LYS A 521 -32.12 14.54 -17.48
N PHE A 522 -32.21 13.64 -16.50
CA PHE A 522 -32.00 12.23 -16.71
C PHE A 522 -33.23 11.59 -17.38
N SER A 523 -34.40 11.77 -16.77
CA SER A 523 -35.68 11.30 -17.32
C SER A 523 -36.85 12.03 -16.65
N PRO A 524 -37.97 12.32 -17.38
CA PRO A 524 -39.17 12.94 -16.80
C PRO A 524 -39.73 12.21 -15.59
N GLN A 525 -39.52 10.90 -15.46
CA GLN A 525 -40.00 10.11 -14.31
C GLN A 525 -39.33 10.51 -12.98
N PHE A 526 -38.18 11.15 -13.03
CA PHE A 526 -37.43 11.63 -11.87
C PHE A 526 -37.58 13.15 -11.66
N ALA A 527 -38.49 13.79 -12.39
CA ALA A 527 -38.74 15.23 -12.22
C ALA A 527 -39.08 15.58 -10.77
N GLY A 528 -38.42 16.61 -10.25
CA GLY A 528 -38.58 17.06 -8.87
C GLY A 528 -37.55 16.51 -7.88
N GLU A 529 -36.68 15.57 -8.29
CA GLU A 529 -35.55 15.15 -7.48
C GLU A 529 -34.71 16.37 -7.11
N LYS A 530 -34.24 16.40 -5.85
CA LYS A 530 -33.43 17.50 -5.32
C LYS A 530 -31.98 17.12 -5.22
N VAL A 531 -31.09 18.11 -5.29
CA VAL A 531 -29.69 17.94 -4.90
C VAL A 531 -29.64 17.65 -3.40
N PRO A 532 -29.20 16.48 -2.94
CA PRO A 532 -29.17 16.14 -1.52
C PRO A 532 -28.12 16.95 -0.75
N THR A 533 -28.38 17.21 0.52
CA THR A 533 -27.29 17.55 1.46
C THR A 533 -26.53 16.29 1.87
N PHE A 534 -25.27 16.45 2.30
CA PHE A 534 -24.50 15.34 2.83
C PHE A 534 -25.18 14.72 4.07
N LYS A 535 -25.73 15.56 4.93
CA LYS A 535 -26.49 15.12 6.11
C LYS A 535 -27.69 14.27 5.75
N GLU A 536 -28.52 14.67 4.77
CA GLU A 536 -29.65 13.87 4.29
C GLU A 536 -29.22 12.49 3.79
N TYR A 537 -28.10 12.43 3.07
CA TYR A 537 -27.53 11.18 2.59
C TYR A 537 -27.09 10.28 3.75
N LEU A 538 -26.35 10.79 4.74
CA LEU A 538 -25.97 10.04 5.92
C LEU A 538 -27.18 9.47 6.65
N GLN A 539 -28.21 10.31 6.92
CA GLN A 539 -29.41 9.91 7.64
C GLN A 539 -30.22 8.83 6.92
N ALA A 540 -30.27 8.87 5.59
CA ALA A 540 -31.04 7.92 4.79
C ALA A 540 -30.46 6.49 4.86
N PHE A 541 -29.14 6.36 5.07
CA PHE A 541 -28.46 5.07 5.09
C PHE A 541 -27.91 4.66 6.46
N LYS A 542 -28.11 5.48 7.49
CA LYS A 542 -27.72 5.17 8.86
C LYS A 542 -28.26 3.83 9.33
N GLY A 543 -27.36 2.94 9.77
CA GLY A 543 -27.70 1.61 10.29
C GLY A 543 -28.16 0.58 9.26
N LYS A 544 -28.24 0.94 7.97
CA LYS A 544 -28.45 -0.02 6.89
C LYS A 544 -27.17 -0.81 6.62
N ASP A 545 -27.30 -2.01 6.11
CA ASP A 545 -26.15 -2.84 5.70
C ASP A 545 -25.59 -2.34 4.34
N ILE A 546 -24.87 -1.25 4.39
CA ILE A 546 -24.22 -0.57 3.27
C ILE A 546 -23.10 0.32 3.78
N VAL A 547 -22.01 0.44 3.05
CA VAL A 547 -20.93 1.40 3.33
C VAL A 547 -21.03 2.59 2.39
N LEU A 548 -20.85 3.79 2.91
CA LEU A 548 -20.85 5.01 2.13
C LEU A 548 -19.41 5.37 1.73
N LEU A 549 -19.13 5.35 0.43
CA LEU A 549 -17.84 5.75 -0.14
C LEU A 549 -17.94 7.22 -0.57
N VAL A 550 -17.34 8.12 0.20
CA VAL A 550 -17.54 9.57 0.06
C VAL A 550 -16.30 10.22 -0.53
N GLU A 551 -16.42 10.81 -1.71
CA GLU A 551 -15.36 11.61 -2.32
C GLU A 551 -15.44 13.09 -1.87
N LEU A 552 -14.34 13.59 -1.30
CA LEU A 552 -14.16 15.01 -1.04
C LEU A 552 -13.68 15.70 -2.33
N LYS A 553 -14.56 16.50 -2.94
CA LYS A 553 -14.25 17.26 -4.17
C LYS A 553 -13.58 18.60 -3.87
N ASP A 554 -13.89 19.21 -2.72
CA ASP A 554 -13.32 20.47 -2.27
C ASP A 554 -12.27 20.23 -1.18
N THR A 555 -11.32 21.13 -1.04
CA THR A 555 -10.35 21.18 0.07
C THR A 555 -10.82 22.11 1.18
N GLY A 556 -10.39 21.83 2.42
CA GLY A 556 -10.78 22.60 3.60
C GLY A 556 -12.21 22.31 4.06
N ILE A 557 -12.76 21.15 3.68
CA ILE A 557 -14.04 20.62 4.16
C ILE A 557 -13.86 19.40 5.06
N GLU A 558 -12.64 18.92 5.25
CA GLU A 558 -12.31 17.66 5.90
C GLU A 558 -12.88 17.58 7.32
N GLU A 559 -12.68 18.63 8.11
CA GLU A 559 -13.19 18.69 9.49
C GLU A 559 -14.72 18.70 9.53
N GLN A 560 -15.37 19.46 8.64
CA GLN A 560 -16.83 19.51 8.55
C GLN A 560 -17.44 18.16 8.15
N VAL A 561 -16.83 17.47 7.15
CA VAL A 561 -17.25 16.12 6.73
C VAL A 561 -17.16 15.15 7.91
N ILE A 562 -16.05 15.16 8.65
CA ILE A 562 -15.87 14.31 9.84
C ILE A 562 -16.94 14.63 10.90
N GLN A 563 -17.19 15.91 11.19
CA GLN A 563 -18.18 16.35 12.18
C GLN A 563 -19.60 15.88 11.82
N GLU A 564 -20.02 15.95 10.56
CA GLU A 564 -21.32 15.46 10.13
C GLU A 564 -21.42 13.92 10.25
N ILE A 565 -20.34 13.18 9.92
CA ILE A 565 -20.27 11.72 10.10
C ILE A 565 -20.38 11.34 11.57
N GLU A 566 -19.67 12.04 12.46
CA GLU A 566 -19.69 11.81 13.91
C GLU A 566 -21.05 12.17 14.52
N ALA A 567 -21.66 13.27 14.11
CA ALA A 567 -22.97 13.68 14.57
C ALA A 567 -24.07 12.65 14.26
N GLU A 568 -23.92 11.91 13.16
CA GLU A 568 -24.82 10.82 12.79
C GLU A 568 -24.36 9.44 13.31
N ASP A 569 -23.25 9.33 14.07
CA ASP A 569 -22.69 8.09 14.59
C ASP A 569 -22.37 7.06 13.49
N MET A 570 -21.79 7.51 12.38
CA MET A 570 -21.57 6.70 11.17
C MET A 570 -20.10 6.42 10.87
N VAL A 571 -19.19 6.61 11.82
CA VAL A 571 -17.75 6.37 11.63
C VAL A 571 -17.44 4.96 11.11
N ASN A 572 -18.21 3.94 11.55
CA ASN A 572 -18.06 2.55 11.10
C ASN A 572 -18.69 2.26 9.74
N GLN A 573 -19.41 3.21 9.15
CA GLN A 573 -20.22 3.00 7.95
C GLN A 573 -19.73 3.83 6.76
N VAL A 574 -18.60 4.56 6.91
CA VAL A 574 -18.07 5.48 5.89
C VAL A 574 -16.64 5.12 5.54
N VAL A 575 -16.31 5.21 4.25
CA VAL A 575 -14.96 5.23 3.69
C VAL A 575 -14.82 6.56 2.94
N LEU A 576 -13.74 7.31 3.17
CA LEU A 576 -13.50 8.57 2.49
C LEU A 576 -12.49 8.39 1.36
N GLN A 577 -12.61 9.20 0.29
CA GLN A 577 -11.63 9.21 -0.78
C GLN A 577 -11.47 10.63 -1.36
N SER A 578 -10.33 10.91 -1.98
CA SER A 578 -10.09 12.16 -2.72
C SER A 578 -8.89 12.04 -3.65
N PHE A 579 -8.86 12.87 -4.69
CA PHE A 579 -7.66 13.17 -5.50
C PHE A 579 -6.68 14.07 -4.75
N ASN A 580 -7.13 14.77 -3.71
CA ASN A 580 -6.30 15.67 -2.93
C ASN A 580 -5.60 14.92 -1.80
N LEU A 581 -4.28 14.81 -1.90
CA LEU A 581 -3.48 14.11 -0.90
C LEU A 581 -3.49 14.81 0.47
N ASP A 582 -3.46 16.15 0.48
CA ASP A 582 -3.40 16.92 1.73
C ASP A 582 -4.71 16.75 2.53
N SER A 583 -5.86 16.61 1.83
CA SER A 583 -7.13 16.22 2.45
C SER A 583 -7.04 14.84 3.09
N MET A 584 -6.41 13.86 2.42
CA MET A 584 -6.21 12.51 2.97
C MET A 584 -5.34 12.51 4.23
N VAL A 585 -4.23 13.22 4.19
CA VAL A 585 -3.33 13.38 5.36
C VAL A 585 -4.06 14.06 6.52
N THR A 586 -4.86 15.08 6.23
CA THR A 586 -5.66 15.80 7.24
C THR A 586 -6.68 14.89 7.90
N ILE A 587 -7.45 14.12 7.11
CA ILE A 587 -8.43 13.16 7.63
C ILE A 587 -7.77 12.12 8.50
N ASN A 588 -6.66 11.51 8.03
CA ASN A 588 -5.94 10.48 8.78
C ASN A 588 -5.41 10.99 10.13
N LYS A 589 -5.06 12.28 10.21
CA LYS A 589 -4.64 12.94 11.45
C LYS A 589 -5.82 13.21 12.38
N LEU A 590 -6.95 13.67 11.84
CA LEU A 590 -8.13 14.06 12.63
C LEU A 590 -8.93 12.84 13.10
N LYS A 591 -9.12 11.85 12.21
CA LYS A 591 -9.96 10.68 12.47
C LYS A 591 -9.37 9.40 11.84
N PRO A 592 -8.32 8.83 12.44
CA PRO A 592 -7.63 7.66 11.88
C PRO A 592 -8.48 6.38 11.82
N GLU A 593 -9.65 6.35 12.48
CA GLU A 593 -10.60 5.24 12.42
C GLU A 593 -11.30 5.12 11.06
N ILE A 594 -11.47 6.23 10.34
CA ILE A 594 -12.13 6.24 9.04
C ILE A 594 -11.12 5.77 7.97
N PRO A 595 -11.43 4.70 7.23
CA PRO A 595 -10.58 4.27 6.12
C PRO A 595 -10.59 5.30 4.99
N ILE A 596 -9.43 5.43 4.33
CA ILE A 596 -9.20 6.48 3.34
C ILE A 596 -8.62 5.89 2.06
N GLY A 597 -9.17 6.30 0.90
CA GLY A 597 -8.68 5.99 -0.43
C GLY A 597 -8.06 7.20 -1.14
N TYR A 598 -6.92 7.00 -1.78
CA TYR A 598 -6.31 7.99 -2.67
C TYR A 598 -6.71 7.70 -4.12
N LEU A 599 -7.45 8.63 -4.71
CA LEU A 599 -7.86 8.56 -6.12
C LEU A 599 -6.73 9.03 -7.01
N TYR A 600 -6.37 8.24 -8.03
CA TYR A 600 -5.35 8.64 -9.00
C TYR A 600 -5.56 8.00 -10.36
N SER A 601 -4.95 8.61 -11.38
CA SER A 601 -4.86 8.08 -12.73
C SER A 601 -3.46 8.29 -13.26
N GLN A 602 -2.89 7.26 -13.87
CA GLN A 602 -1.57 7.32 -14.51
C GLN A 602 -1.49 6.34 -15.69
N GLY A 603 -0.50 6.51 -16.56
CA GLY A 603 -0.21 5.53 -17.60
C GLY A 603 0.35 4.22 -17.03
N VAL A 604 0.14 3.11 -17.73
CA VAL A 604 0.76 1.82 -17.40
C VAL A 604 2.22 1.83 -17.89
N PRO A 605 3.20 1.44 -17.06
CA PRO A 605 4.59 1.35 -17.49
C PRO A 605 4.80 0.34 -18.63
N GLY A 606 5.85 0.54 -19.43
CA GLY A 606 6.06 -0.23 -20.66
C GLY A 606 6.58 -1.64 -20.45
N THR A 607 7.54 -1.84 -19.53
CA THR A 607 8.18 -3.13 -19.29
C THR A 607 7.71 -3.76 -17.98
N ASP A 608 7.81 -5.08 -17.85
CA ASP A 608 7.41 -5.80 -16.62
C ASP A 608 8.25 -5.36 -15.41
N VAL A 609 9.53 -5.08 -15.61
CA VAL A 609 10.39 -4.54 -14.54
C VAL A 609 9.90 -3.17 -14.08
N GLU A 610 9.57 -2.26 -14.99
CA GLU A 610 9.03 -0.94 -14.66
C GLU A 610 7.67 -1.06 -13.98
N LYS A 611 6.83 -2.00 -14.38
CA LYS A 611 5.52 -2.26 -13.75
C LYS A 611 5.69 -2.67 -12.29
N VAL A 612 6.61 -3.60 -11.98
CA VAL A 612 6.86 -4.05 -10.60
C VAL A 612 7.47 -2.93 -9.75
N LYS A 613 8.44 -2.16 -10.28
CA LYS A 613 9.00 -0.97 -9.62
C LYS A 613 7.92 0.07 -9.32
N ASN A 614 7.05 0.34 -10.29
CA ASN A 614 5.95 1.28 -10.11
C ASN A 614 4.92 0.79 -9.07
N ALA A 615 4.62 -0.51 -9.05
CA ALA A 615 3.76 -1.10 -8.02
C ALA A 615 4.35 -0.93 -6.62
N GLN A 616 5.66 -1.16 -6.44
CA GLN A 616 6.36 -0.90 -5.18
C GLN A 616 6.28 0.57 -4.76
N LYS A 617 6.55 1.49 -5.70
CA LYS A 617 6.46 2.93 -5.45
C LYS A 617 5.06 3.33 -4.97
N LEU A 618 4.02 2.83 -5.65
CA LEU A 618 2.63 3.09 -5.28
C LEU A 618 2.28 2.47 -3.92
N LEU A 619 2.74 1.25 -3.64
CA LEU A 619 2.55 0.62 -2.34
C LEU A 619 3.18 1.46 -1.21
N ASN A 620 4.43 1.89 -1.37
CA ASN A 620 5.11 2.75 -0.41
C ASN A 620 4.38 4.08 -0.22
N TYR A 621 3.86 4.64 -1.32
CA TYR A 621 3.04 5.85 -1.29
C TYR A 621 1.76 5.66 -0.45
N GLY A 622 1.01 4.58 -0.68
CA GLY A 622 -0.20 4.27 0.07
C GLY A 622 0.09 3.90 1.53
N SER A 623 1.08 3.03 1.75
CA SER A 623 1.46 2.56 3.08
C SER A 623 1.91 3.70 4.00
N SER A 624 2.80 4.57 3.52
CA SER A 624 3.34 5.68 4.33
C SER A 624 2.26 6.67 4.78
N ARG A 625 1.13 6.73 4.10
CA ARG A 625 -0.02 7.61 4.39
C ARG A 625 -1.22 6.88 4.96
N ASN A 626 -1.09 5.56 5.11
CA ASN A 626 -2.17 4.66 5.55
C ASN A 626 -3.44 4.76 4.70
N VAL A 627 -3.30 4.97 3.37
CA VAL A 627 -4.40 5.04 2.41
C VAL A 627 -4.44 3.81 1.50
N THR A 628 -5.62 3.48 0.96
CA THR A 628 -5.75 2.55 -0.17
C THR A 628 -5.51 3.28 -1.49
N LEU A 629 -5.23 2.54 -2.55
CA LEU A 629 -4.85 3.07 -3.86
C LEU A 629 -6.02 2.91 -4.84
N ASN A 630 -6.90 3.89 -4.88
CA ASN A 630 -8.12 3.86 -5.69
C ASN A 630 -7.82 4.36 -7.11
N ALA A 631 -7.21 3.49 -7.91
CA ALA A 631 -6.76 3.81 -9.27
C ALA A 631 -7.91 3.82 -10.28
N SER A 632 -7.82 4.68 -11.32
CA SER A 632 -8.64 4.48 -12.52
C SER A 632 -8.34 3.10 -13.12
N TYR A 633 -9.34 2.41 -13.70
CA TYR A 633 -9.15 1.06 -14.25
C TYR A 633 -8.09 1.00 -15.35
N GLY A 634 -7.90 2.10 -16.10
CA GLY A 634 -6.85 2.23 -17.11
C GLY A 634 -5.42 2.32 -16.53
N SER A 635 -5.29 2.56 -15.23
CA SER A 635 -4.00 2.57 -14.52
C SER A 635 -3.66 1.22 -13.86
N VAL A 636 -4.58 0.23 -13.94
CA VAL A 636 -4.47 -1.07 -13.28
C VAL A 636 -3.96 -2.11 -14.27
N TYR A 637 -2.98 -2.91 -13.86
CA TYR A 637 -2.35 -3.97 -14.65
C TYR A 637 -2.05 -5.19 -13.76
N GLN A 638 -1.79 -6.34 -14.36
CA GLN A 638 -1.69 -7.62 -13.64
C GLN A 638 -0.63 -7.60 -12.54
N GLU A 639 0.56 -7.06 -12.82
CA GLU A 639 1.66 -7.01 -11.86
C GLU A 639 1.32 -6.10 -10.67
N PHE A 640 0.59 -4.99 -10.90
CA PHE A 640 0.09 -4.14 -9.82
C PHE A 640 -0.90 -4.89 -8.91
N ILE A 641 -1.88 -5.56 -9.50
CA ILE A 641 -2.89 -6.32 -8.73
C ILE A 641 -2.21 -7.41 -7.90
N THR A 642 -1.34 -8.22 -8.52
CA THR A 642 -0.60 -9.28 -7.84
C THR A 642 0.28 -8.72 -6.72
N TYR A 643 1.02 -7.63 -7.00
CA TYR A 643 1.89 -6.96 -6.04
C TYR A 643 1.12 -6.49 -4.80
N MET A 644 -0.03 -5.82 -5.01
CA MET A 644 -0.88 -5.31 -3.94
C MET A 644 -1.52 -6.45 -3.13
N ARG A 645 -2.07 -7.46 -3.80
CA ARG A 645 -2.70 -8.64 -3.17
C ARG A 645 -1.72 -9.37 -2.25
N GLN A 646 -0.53 -9.72 -2.75
CA GLN A 646 0.51 -10.40 -1.96
C GLN A 646 0.94 -9.62 -0.71
N ARG A 647 0.67 -8.33 -0.69
CA ARG A 647 1.02 -7.41 0.41
C ARG A 647 -0.19 -6.92 1.22
N GLY A 648 -1.33 -7.61 1.08
CA GLY A 648 -2.52 -7.36 1.89
C GLY A 648 -3.14 -5.97 1.68
N MET A 649 -3.00 -5.40 0.48
CA MET A 649 -3.61 -4.13 0.12
C MET A 649 -4.88 -4.36 -0.69
N MET A 650 -6.01 -4.02 -0.10
CA MET A 650 -7.31 -4.03 -0.75
C MET A 650 -7.62 -2.65 -1.31
N ASN A 651 -7.86 -2.55 -2.62
CA ASN A 651 -8.05 -1.28 -3.33
C ASN A 651 -9.39 -1.24 -4.06
N MET A 652 -9.94 -0.02 -4.22
CA MET A 652 -11.11 0.23 -5.05
C MET A 652 -10.66 0.83 -6.39
N HIS A 653 -11.30 0.42 -7.48
CA HIS A 653 -10.90 0.89 -8.83
C HIS A 653 -12.10 1.46 -9.60
N TRP A 654 -11.92 2.58 -10.29
CA TRP A 654 -12.97 3.37 -10.94
C TRP A 654 -12.63 3.72 -12.39
N THR A 655 -13.54 4.10 -13.22
CA THR A 655 -14.97 3.85 -13.19
C THR A 655 -15.29 2.87 -14.31
N PHE A 656 -15.86 1.73 -13.98
CA PHE A 656 -16.20 0.72 -14.97
C PHE A 656 -17.52 1.07 -15.64
N ARG A 657 -17.48 1.27 -16.98
CA ARG A 657 -18.60 1.66 -17.82
C ARG A 657 -18.77 0.78 -19.07
N GLY A 658 -17.88 -0.13 -19.34
CA GLY A 658 -17.90 -1.07 -20.45
C GLY A 658 -17.71 -2.50 -19.97
N GLU A 659 -18.40 -3.46 -20.59
CA GLU A 659 -18.35 -4.87 -20.22
C GLU A 659 -16.96 -5.49 -20.44
N ASP A 660 -16.33 -5.26 -21.61
CA ASP A 660 -15.03 -5.84 -21.95
C ASP A 660 -13.91 -5.43 -20.99
N PRO A 661 -13.62 -4.13 -20.76
CA PRO A 661 -12.60 -3.74 -19.81
C PRO A 661 -12.93 -4.16 -18.37
N PHE A 662 -14.21 -4.24 -18.02
CA PHE A 662 -14.62 -4.69 -16.69
C PHE A 662 -14.34 -6.19 -16.52
N SER A 663 -14.74 -7.03 -17.45
CA SER A 663 -14.49 -8.47 -17.40
C SER A 663 -12.99 -8.80 -17.40
N GLU A 664 -12.19 -8.08 -18.18
CA GLU A 664 -10.73 -8.22 -18.18
C GLU A 664 -10.13 -7.94 -16.79
N LYS A 665 -10.50 -6.82 -16.16
CA LYS A 665 -9.97 -6.45 -14.84
C LYS A 665 -10.45 -7.38 -13.72
N LEU A 666 -11.66 -7.89 -13.80
CA LEU A 666 -12.12 -8.95 -12.88
C LEU A 666 -11.28 -10.22 -13.03
N GLN A 667 -10.98 -10.67 -14.27
CA GLN A 667 -10.09 -11.83 -14.50
C GLN A 667 -8.68 -11.60 -13.98
N GLN A 668 -8.19 -10.34 -13.99
CA GLN A 668 -6.91 -9.98 -13.41
C GLN A 668 -6.92 -9.96 -11.87
N GLY A 669 -8.10 -10.05 -11.21
CA GLY A 669 -8.25 -10.10 -9.76
C GLY A 669 -8.70 -8.79 -9.11
N VAL A 670 -9.33 -7.87 -9.84
CA VAL A 670 -9.97 -6.69 -9.25
C VAL A 670 -11.17 -7.14 -8.42
N ILE A 671 -11.16 -6.82 -7.12
CA ILE A 671 -12.21 -7.20 -6.15
C ILE A 671 -13.05 -6.02 -5.65
N GLY A 672 -12.63 -4.78 -5.90
CA GLY A 672 -13.31 -3.55 -5.47
C GLY A 672 -13.65 -2.66 -6.67
N PRO A 673 -14.60 -3.04 -7.53
CA PRO A 673 -15.01 -2.20 -8.66
C PRO A 673 -15.98 -1.08 -8.23
N ILE A 674 -15.70 0.16 -8.68
CA ILE A 674 -16.60 1.30 -8.65
C ILE A 674 -17.20 1.42 -10.05
N THR A 675 -18.53 1.27 -10.19
CA THR A 675 -19.19 1.12 -11.50
C THR A 675 -20.48 1.89 -11.62
N ASP A 676 -20.79 2.37 -12.84
CA ASP A 676 -22.10 2.93 -13.22
C ASP A 676 -23.17 1.83 -13.39
N TYR A 677 -22.77 0.54 -13.42
CA TYR A 677 -23.62 -0.62 -13.77
C TYR A 677 -23.59 -1.69 -12.68
N THR A 678 -23.97 -1.33 -11.47
CA THR A 678 -24.02 -2.22 -10.30
C THR A 678 -24.76 -3.54 -10.60
N GLN A 679 -25.84 -3.48 -11.34
CA GLN A 679 -26.68 -4.63 -11.71
C GLN A 679 -25.95 -5.71 -12.53
N TRP A 680 -24.80 -5.42 -13.15
CA TRP A 680 -24.01 -6.42 -13.87
C TRP A 680 -23.39 -7.47 -12.93
N LEU A 681 -23.11 -7.09 -11.69
CA LEU A 681 -22.52 -7.98 -10.68
C LEU A 681 -23.55 -8.49 -9.68
N THR A 682 -24.43 -7.62 -9.16
CA THR A 682 -25.29 -7.95 -8.02
C THR A 682 -26.40 -8.97 -8.33
N LYS A 683 -26.63 -9.30 -9.60
CA LYS A 683 -27.55 -10.36 -10.04
C LYS A 683 -26.87 -11.64 -10.46
N SER A 684 -25.55 -11.69 -10.37
CA SER A 684 -24.78 -12.89 -10.67
C SER A 684 -24.73 -13.83 -9.46
N PRO A 685 -24.53 -15.14 -9.65
CA PRO A 685 -24.31 -16.05 -8.53
C PRO A 685 -23.07 -15.62 -7.69
N ILE A 686 -23.25 -15.53 -6.39
CA ILE A 686 -22.21 -15.10 -5.45
C ILE A 686 -21.66 -16.25 -4.64
N ASN A 687 -22.42 -17.31 -4.45
CA ASN A 687 -22.04 -18.49 -3.68
C ASN A 687 -22.87 -19.71 -4.14
N LEU A 688 -22.34 -20.88 -3.92
CA LEU A 688 -23.01 -22.16 -4.18
C LEU A 688 -23.02 -23.00 -2.91
N GLU A 689 -24.21 -23.38 -2.46
CA GLU A 689 -24.37 -24.25 -1.29
C GLU A 689 -24.88 -25.63 -1.68
N THR A 690 -24.33 -26.63 -1.01
CA THR A 690 -24.91 -27.99 -0.98
C THR A 690 -25.08 -28.43 0.48
N PRO A 691 -26.25 -29.02 0.85
CA PRO A 691 -26.45 -29.57 2.18
C PRO A 691 -25.67 -30.86 2.40
N ILE A 692 -25.11 -31.44 1.32
CA ILE A 692 -24.44 -32.74 1.34
C ILE A 692 -22.93 -32.49 1.45
N LYS A 693 -22.33 -32.92 2.54
CA LYS A 693 -20.86 -32.87 2.74
C LYS A 693 -20.21 -34.23 2.52
N LYS A 694 -20.99 -35.32 2.63
CA LYS A 694 -20.50 -36.69 2.51
C LYS A 694 -21.56 -37.58 1.86
N VAL A 695 -21.13 -38.42 0.94
CA VAL A 695 -21.97 -39.43 0.28
C VAL A 695 -21.34 -40.79 0.49
N ASN A 696 -22.17 -41.78 0.94
CA ASN A 696 -21.75 -43.16 1.03
C ASN A 696 -22.45 -43.97 -0.05
N LEU A 697 -21.70 -44.67 -0.87
CA LEU A 697 -22.21 -45.52 -1.98
C LEU A 697 -21.64 -46.92 -1.87
N LYS A 698 -22.38 -47.86 -2.42
CA LYS A 698 -21.86 -49.19 -2.80
C LYS A 698 -21.52 -49.22 -4.26
N VAL A 699 -20.56 -50.04 -4.65
CA VAL A 699 -20.22 -50.26 -6.07
C VAL A 699 -21.49 -50.59 -6.84
N GLY A 700 -21.64 -49.96 -8.03
CA GLY A 700 -22.82 -50.08 -8.88
C GLY A 700 -24.04 -49.25 -8.48
N LYS A 701 -23.94 -48.45 -7.38
CA LYS A 701 -25.00 -47.51 -6.99
C LYS A 701 -24.65 -46.07 -7.37
N SER A 702 -25.70 -45.29 -7.52
CA SER A 702 -25.58 -43.84 -7.88
C SER A 702 -26.25 -42.95 -6.87
N SER A 703 -25.77 -41.72 -6.78
CA SER A 703 -26.39 -40.63 -6.03
C SER A 703 -26.43 -39.36 -6.88
N THR A 704 -27.49 -38.59 -6.73
CA THR A 704 -27.62 -37.29 -7.36
C THR A 704 -27.41 -36.21 -6.29
N ILE A 705 -26.47 -35.31 -6.53
CA ILE A 705 -26.11 -34.21 -5.63
C ILE A 705 -26.72 -32.93 -6.18
N GLN A 706 -27.49 -32.24 -5.34
CA GLN A 706 -28.12 -30.96 -5.68
C GLN A 706 -27.50 -29.83 -4.89
N ALA A 707 -27.45 -28.64 -5.50
CA ALA A 707 -26.99 -27.43 -4.87
C ALA A 707 -27.92 -26.26 -5.23
N LYS A 708 -27.87 -25.22 -4.41
CA LYS A 708 -28.55 -23.94 -4.63
C LYS A 708 -27.52 -22.82 -4.68
N ALA A 709 -27.67 -21.88 -5.60
CA ALA A 709 -26.86 -20.68 -5.63
C ALA A 709 -27.58 -19.53 -4.91
N PHE A 710 -26.78 -18.68 -4.25
CA PHE A 710 -27.18 -17.34 -3.92
C PHE A 710 -26.97 -16.47 -5.16
N VAL A 711 -28.06 -15.81 -5.63
CA VAL A 711 -28.06 -15.06 -6.91
C VAL A 711 -28.45 -13.59 -6.73
N ASP A 712 -28.65 -13.16 -5.51
CA ASP A 712 -29.04 -11.78 -5.21
C ASP A 712 -28.31 -11.29 -3.97
N TYR A 713 -27.52 -10.23 -4.11
CA TYR A 713 -26.65 -9.71 -3.07
C TYR A 713 -27.42 -9.10 -1.88
N ARG A 714 -28.62 -8.55 -2.11
CA ARG A 714 -29.41 -7.88 -1.05
C ARG A 714 -30.30 -8.82 -0.27
N VAL A 715 -30.94 -9.76 -0.94
CA VAL A 715 -31.97 -10.60 -0.34
C VAL A 715 -31.53 -12.04 -0.10
N ASP A 716 -30.26 -12.38 -0.33
CA ASP A 716 -29.71 -13.73 -0.21
C ASP A 716 -30.59 -14.79 -0.86
N LYS A 717 -31.13 -14.45 -2.03
CA LYS A 717 -32.08 -15.29 -2.73
C LYS A 717 -31.42 -16.58 -3.21
N LYS A 718 -31.92 -17.72 -2.71
CA LYS A 718 -31.46 -19.05 -3.13
C LYS A 718 -32.33 -19.56 -4.27
N GLU A 719 -31.68 -19.90 -5.38
CA GLU A 719 -32.36 -20.49 -6.54
C GLU A 719 -31.84 -21.90 -6.84
N ASN A 720 -32.74 -22.78 -7.31
CA ASN A 720 -32.32 -24.02 -7.93
C ASN A 720 -31.76 -23.73 -9.32
N ILE A 721 -30.50 -24.03 -9.50
CA ILE A 721 -29.79 -23.79 -10.76
C ILE A 721 -29.25 -25.10 -11.33
N LYS A 722 -28.93 -25.08 -12.62
CA LYS A 722 -28.26 -26.21 -13.26
C LYS A 722 -26.84 -26.31 -12.73
N THR A 723 -26.50 -27.44 -12.14
CA THR A 723 -25.18 -27.75 -11.63
C THR A 723 -24.61 -29.00 -12.30
N GLU A 724 -23.31 -29.17 -12.16
CA GLU A 724 -22.60 -30.41 -12.55
C GLU A 724 -21.52 -30.72 -11.51
N LEU A 725 -21.16 -32.00 -11.45
CA LEU A 725 -20.05 -32.42 -10.58
C LEU A 725 -18.74 -32.23 -11.31
N TYR A 726 -17.75 -31.69 -10.62
CA TYR A 726 -16.38 -31.52 -11.07
C TYR A 726 -15.47 -32.39 -10.22
N MET A 727 -14.67 -33.24 -10.86
CA MET A 727 -13.83 -34.23 -10.17
C MET A 727 -12.55 -33.59 -9.66
N LEU A 728 -12.21 -33.82 -8.41
CA LEU A 728 -10.91 -33.50 -7.81
C LEU A 728 -9.96 -34.70 -7.91
N GLU A 729 -10.30 -35.78 -7.24
CA GLU A 729 -9.48 -36.99 -7.20
C GLU A 729 -10.28 -38.27 -7.45
N GLY A 730 -9.59 -39.34 -7.86
CA GLY A 730 -10.14 -40.70 -7.91
C GLY A 730 -11.02 -41.02 -9.13
N SER A 731 -10.75 -40.38 -10.27
CA SER A 731 -11.56 -40.49 -11.48
C SER A 731 -11.86 -41.93 -12.00
N ASN A 732 -11.03 -42.91 -11.62
CA ASN A 732 -11.24 -44.33 -12.01
C ASN A 732 -12.22 -45.07 -11.09
N LYS A 733 -12.61 -44.51 -9.96
CA LYS A 733 -13.53 -45.14 -8.97
C LYS A 733 -14.99 -44.76 -9.21
N VAL A 734 -15.25 -43.74 -9.99
CA VAL A 734 -16.58 -43.21 -10.22
C VAL A 734 -16.81 -42.87 -11.70
N ARG A 735 -18.09 -42.80 -12.09
CA ARG A 735 -18.54 -42.19 -13.35
C ARG A 735 -19.46 -41.01 -13.03
N ILE A 736 -19.18 -39.84 -13.58
CA ILE A 736 -20.01 -38.65 -13.43
C ILE A 736 -20.82 -38.40 -14.70
N LYS A 737 -22.11 -38.10 -14.49
CA LYS A 737 -23.04 -37.63 -15.55
C LYS A 737 -23.89 -36.48 -15.01
N GLY A 738 -23.52 -35.25 -15.38
CA GLY A 738 -24.12 -34.03 -14.81
C GLY A 738 -23.88 -33.99 -13.29
N ASN A 739 -24.92 -33.91 -12.47
CA ASN A 739 -24.84 -33.94 -11.03
C ASN A 739 -25.09 -35.32 -10.38
N THR A 740 -25.00 -36.40 -11.20
CA THR A 740 -25.11 -37.78 -10.72
C THR A 740 -23.75 -38.47 -10.73
N ILE A 741 -23.39 -39.09 -9.61
CA ILE A 741 -22.19 -39.89 -9.41
C ILE A 741 -22.54 -41.35 -9.25
N GLU A 742 -21.90 -42.22 -10.02
CA GLU A 742 -22.01 -43.68 -9.99
C GLU A 742 -20.73 -44.32 -9.47
N ALA A 743 -20.81 -45.15 -8.46
CA ALA A 743 -19.67 -45.84 -7.87
C ALA A 743 -19.23 -47.02 -8.74
N LEU A 744 -17.96 -47.07 -9.17
CA LEU A 744 -17.38 -48.14 -10.00
C LEU A 744 -16.43 -49.05 -9.24
N ALA A 745 -15.70 -48.53 -8.24
CA ALA A 745 -14.74 -49.28 -7.46
C ALA A 745 -14.68 -48.77 -6.02
N PRO A 746 -14.29 -49.59 -5.02
CA PRO A 746 -14.16 -49.15 -3.65
C PRO A 746 -13.08 -48.09 -3.44
N GLY A 747 -13.29 -47.19 -2.47
CA GLY A 747 -12.36 -46.16 -2.07
C GLY A 747 -13.05 -44.81 -1.83
N THR A 748 -12.26 -43.78 -1.60
CA THR A 748 -12.76 -42.40 -1.43
C THR A 748 -12.44 -41.58 -2.68
N VAL A 749 -13.35 -40.70 -3.06
CA VAL A 749 -13.16 -39.63 -4.06
C VAL A 749 -13.71 -38.33 -3.54
N GLU A 750 -13.19 -37.22 -4.03
CA GLU A 750 -13.67 -35.87 -3.73
C GLU A 750 -14.17 -35.18 -5.02
N VAL A 751 -15.27 -34.47 -4.87
CA VAL A 751 -15.91 -33.75 -5.99
C VAL A 751 -16.40 -32.39 -5.55
N PHE A 752 -16.31 -31.38 -6.43
CA PHE A 752 -17.07 -30.16 -6.31
C PHE A 752 -18.43 -30.26 -6.97
N VAL A 753 -19.41 -29.50 -6.45
CA VAL A 753 -20.57 -29.10 -7.24
C VAL A 753 -20.24 -27.77 -7.88
N LYS A 754 -20.32 -27.67 -9.20
CA LYS A 754 -19.99 -26.49 -9.99
C LYS A 754 -21.23 -25.93 -10.68
N HIS A 755 -21.34 -24.60 -10.73
CA HIS A 755 -22.26 -23.88 -11.61
C HIS A 755 -21.47 -22.93 -12.51
N THR A 756 -21.69 -23.05 -13.81
CA THR A 756 -21.13 -22.14 -14.83
C THR A 756 -22.18 -21.13 -15.25
N PHE A 757 -21.85 -19.87 -15.28
CA PHE A 757 -22.72 -18.77 -15.67
C PHE A 757 -21.99 -17.73 -16.52
N THR A 758 -22.74 -16.94 -17.27
CA THR A 758 -22.20 -15.85 -18.08
C THR A 758 -22.39 -14.52 -17.37
N MET A 759 -21.31 -13.75 -17.22
CA MET A 759 -21.32 -12.40 -16.70
C MET A 759 -20.32 -11.56 -17.49
N LEU A 760 -20.70 -10.35 -17.90
CA LEU A 760 -19.87 -9.43 -18.70
C LEU A 760 -19.29 -10.12 -19.95
N GLY A 761 -20.11 -10.89 -20.66
CA GLY A 761 -19.75 -11.58 -21.90
C GLY A 761 -18.78 -12.77 -21.76
N LYS A 762 -18.41 -13.17 -20.54
CA LYS A 762 -17.50 -14.30 -20.27
C LYS A 762 -18.14 -15.35 -19.38
N GLU A 763 -17.62 -16.58 -19.48
CA GLU A 763 -18.01 -17.68 -18.59
C GLU A 763 -17.19 -17.66 -17.30
N TRP A 764 -17.89 -17.85 -16.18
CA TRP A 764 -17.37 -17.90 -14.83
C TRP A 764 -17.91 -19.11 -14.11
N ASN A 765 -17.19 -19.57 -13.11
CA ASN A 765 -17.60 -20.69 -12.28
C ASN A 765 -17.72 -20.24 -10.80
N VAL A 766 -18.75 -20.76 -10.13
CA VAL A 766 -18.81 -20.85 -8.68
C VAL A 766 -18.88 -22.30 -8.28
N VAL A 767 -18.26 -22.67 -7.15
CA VAL A 767 -18.21 -24.05 -6.66
C VAL A 767 -18.63 -24.09 -5.21
N ALA A 768 -19.27 -25.20 -4.79
CA ALA A 768 -19.50 -25.51 -3.38
C ALA A 768 -18.23 -26.10 -2.76
N GLU A 769 -18.15 -26.16 -1.43
CA GLU A 769 -17.10 -26.90 -0.75
C GLU A 769 -17.03 -28.36 -1.21
N PRO A 770 -15.84 -29.02 -1.15
CA PRO A 770 -15.67 -30.39 -1.57
C PRO A 770 -16.61 -31.36 -0.87
N ILE A 771 -17.07 -32.36 -1.60
CA ILE A 771 -17.90 -33.46 -1.09
C ILE A 771 -17.09 -34.74 -1.11
N GLU A 772 -16.93 -35.38 0.04
CA GLU A 772 -16.32 -36.69 0.18
C GLU A 772 -17.32 -37.78 -0.21
N VAL A 773 -16.95 -38.64 -1.17
CA VAL A 773 -17.73 -39.78 -1.60
C VAL A 773 -17.01 -41.07 -1.21
N ASN A 774 -17.54 -41.78 -0.21
CA ASN A 774 -17.00 -43.05 0.25
C ASN A 774 -17.70 -44.22 -0.44
N ILE A 775 -16.94 -45.08 -1.09
CA ILE A 775 -17.42 -46.20 -1.83
C ILE A 775 -16.99 -47.50 -1.15
N THR A 776 -17.98 -48.32 -0.80
CA THR A 776 -17.78 -49.66 -0.23
C THR A 776 -18.15 -50.73 -1.26
N GLU A 777 -17.71 -51.99 -0.99
CA GLU A 777 -18.10 -53.11 -1.81
C GLU A 777 -19.61 -53.37 -1.80
#